data_13510d056494593c4e2ae4d679f4f152
#
_entry.id   13510d056494593c4e2ae4d679f4f152
#
_cell.length_a   1.000
_cell.length_b   1.000
_cell.length_c   1.000
_cell.angle_alpha   90.00
_cell.angle_beta   90.00
_cell.angle_gamma   90.00
#
_symmetry.space_group_name_H-M   'P 1'
#
loop_
_entity.id
_entity.type
_entity.pdbx_description
1 polymer ?
#
loop_
_entity_poly.entity_id
_entity_poly.type
_entity_poly.pdbx_seq_one_letter_code
_entity_poly.pdbx_strand_id
1 'polypeptide(L)'
;MTGRRQNSIGDRVLMALVFLFLYAPIIILIVFSFNAGTSSSVWKGFSLKWYESLLSNRLIMNSVYTTLMVSLLSTIAAAIAGTFAAIGLYAMSRRRRTIVNSVNNIPMMNADIVTGVSLCLLFVVFFNGWGAFAGWVNSWQSAVVLPERLTMGFGTLLIAHVCFNIPYVILSVGPKLRQMDRNLIDAAQDLGCTWMQAFWRVVIPEIKPGIVSGALTAFTMSVDDFIISYFTAGTSASTLAMTIYGMTKKRVSPEINAISTLLFVTVLVLLAIINLRDSHAARREHHAAAAAASGAPMKHHRRPNKVLRRVAAGVMACVLTALLVVTGRSVQSERVVNVCSWGEYIDEELITQFEEETGIRVNYQTAESNEALYSLIKMGGADFDVIVPSDYMLARLIQEDMLAELDYSHIPNFQLIDDTYKNLSYDPENKYTVPYAWGTLGIIYNTTMVSGPITSWDAMFDPQYAGQVLMINNSRDALAAALLDLGYSINTTDESQLEEAFALLKNAKDSGVYQAFVMDEVFQKMEGGNAAIAMYYAGDYLTMLENNEDLAFVIPEEGSNWFVDAMCVLKDTQHMAEAEEWINFIASTSSNLANMDYIWYASPNREALEQYPAYYQEVNEEELDPEIFQIMAPPAETLDRCEIYENLPKETLKLYDRLWTRLGV
;
A
#
# COMPACT_ATOMS: atom_id res chain seq x y z
N MET A 1 6.85 22.64 49.45
CA MET A 1 6.57 21.22 49.87
C MET A 1 5.94 20.50 48.74
N THR A 2 6.70 19.89 47.87
CA THR A 2 6.22 19.01 46.80
C THR A 2 6.64 17.60 47.14
N GLY A 3 5.72 16.87 47.80
CA GLY A 3 5.92 15.47 48.15
C GLY A 3 6.15 14.66 46.88
N ARG A 4 7.32 14.02 46.77
CA ARG A 4 7.54 12.91 45.86
C ARG A 4 6.47 11.86 46.19
N ARG A 5 5.43 11.78 45.38
CA ARG A 5 4.57 10.59 45.34
C ARG A 5 5.49 9.41 45.00
N GLN A 6 5.78 8.58 45.99
CA GLN A 6 6.36 7.27 45.73
C GLN A 6 5.35 6.55 44.81
N ASN A 7 5.76 6.24 43.57
CA ASN A 7 4.96 5.45 42.68
C ASN A 7 4.59 4.18 43.43
N SER A 8 3.31 3.98 43.69
CA SER A 8 2.80 2.78 44.34
C SER A 8 3.11 1.55 43.45
N ILE A 9 3.21 0.37 44.04
CA ILE A 9 3.38 -0.88 43.27
C ILE A 9 2.27 -0.97 42.22
N GLY A 10 1.04 -0.55 42.58
CA GLY A 10 -0.09 -0.47 41.64
C GLY A 10 0.17 0.42 40.43
N ASP A 11 0.78 1.61 40.60
CA ASP A 11 1.11 2.50 39.47
C ASP A 11 2.14 1.87 38.52
N ARG A 12 3.11 1.11 39.06
CA ARG A 12 4.11 0.40 38.25
C ARG A 12 3.50 -0.77 37.48
N VAL A 13 2.62 -1.53 38.13
CA VAL A 13 1.90 -2.66 37.50
C VAL A 13 0.98 -2.12 36.40
N LEU A 14 0.21 -1.07 36.67
CA LEU A 14 -0.65 -0.44 35.66
C LEU A 14 0.17 0.07 34.47
N MET A 15 1.29 0.77 34.70
CA MET A 15 2.18 1.20 33.63
C MET A 15 2.72 0.01 32.83
N ALA A 16 3.15 -1.06 33.50
CA ALA A 16 3.65 -2.25 32.83
C ALA A 16 2.57 -2.94 31.97
N LEU A 17 1.33 -3.02 32.45
CA LEU A 17 0.22 -3.54 31.68
C LEU A 17 -0.11 -2.68 30.46
N VAL A 18 -0.14 -1.37 30.61
CA VAL A 18 -0.34 -0.43 29.48
C VAL A 18 0.76 -0.59 28.44
N PHE A 19 2.02 -0.64 28.86
CA PHE A 19 3.14 -0.85 27.93
C PHE A 19 3.06 -2.24 27.26
N LEU A 20 2.74 -3.29 28.02
CA LEU A 20 2.58 -4.63 27.46
C LEU A 20 1.48 -4.63 26.39
N PHE A 21 0.34 -4.03 26.68
CA PHE A 21 -0.79 -3.95 25.73
C PHE A 21 -0.41 -3.17 24.45
N LEU A 22 0.29 -2.05 24.59
CA LEU A 22 0.71 -1.23 23.45
C LEU A 22 1.78 -1.89 22.59
N TYR A 23 2.72 -2.61 23.21
CA TYR A 23 3.85 -3.19 22.49
C TYR A 23 3.69 -4.67 22.14
N ALA A 24 2.69 -5.37 22.72
CA ALA A 24 2.44 -6.79 22.43
C ALA A 24 2.26 -7.08 20.92
N PRO A 25 1.47 -6.32 20.16
CA PRO A 25 1.33 -6.54 18.72
C PRO A 25 2.68 -6.43 17.97
N ILE A 26 3.50 -5.44 18.34
CA ILE A 26 4.82 -5.22 17.73
C ILE A 26 5.78 -6.37 18.09
N ILE A 27 5.74 -6.85 19.33
CA ILE A 27 6.55 -8.00 19.77
C ILE A 27 6.13 -9.26 19.01
N ILE A 28 4.84 -9.49 18.82
CA ILE A 28 4.33 -10.61 18.05
C ILE A 28 4.83 -10.52 16.60
N LEU A 29 4.70 -9.37 15.95
CA LEU A 29 5.21 -9.13 14.61
C LEU A 29 6.71 -9.43 14.51
N ILE A 30 7.52 -8.95 15.48
CA ILE A 30 8.96 -9.23 15.53
C ILE A 30 9.23 -10.75 15.68
N VAL A 31 8.46 -11.45 16.51
CA VAL A 31 8.61 -12.89 16.67
C VAL A 31 8.27 -13.62 15.37
N PHE A 32 7.14 -13.29 14.74
CA PHE A 32 6.70 -13.93 13.50
C PHE A 32 7.56 -13.57 12.29
N SER A 33 8.37 -12.50 12.33
CA SER A 33 9.37 -12.22 11.29
C SER A 33 10.44 -13.30 11.16
N PHE A 34 10.59 -14.14 12.17
CA PHE A 34 11.51 -15.30 12.18
C PHE A 34 10.79 -16.64 11.95
N ASN A 35 9.51 -16.63 11.59
CA ASN A 35 8.75 -17.84 11.33
C ASN A 35 9.23 -18.54 10.03
N ALA A 36 9.46 -19.83 10.05
CA ALA A 36 9.85 -20.61 8.86
C ALA A 36 8.67 -20.80 7.88
N GLY A 37 7.43 -20.78 8.40
CA GLY A 37 6.22 -20.89 7.58
C GLY A 37 5.84 -19.59 6.90
N THR A 38 4.83 -19.67 6.03
CA THR A 38 4.28 -18.54 5.28
C THR A 38 3.14 -17.83 6.02
N SER A 39 2.55 -18.46 7.05
CA SER A 39 1.47 -17.89 7.86
C SER A 39 1.98 -16.94 8.94
N SER A 40 1.25 -15.85 9.16
CA SER A 40 1.48 -14.92 10.27
C SER A 40 0.82 -15.36 11.59
N SER A 41 0.02 -16.44 11.58
CA SER A 41 -0.72 -16.95 12.73
C SER A 41 -0.24 -18.33 13.22
N VAL A 42 0.41 -19.13 12.38
CA VAL A 42 0.90 -20.47 12.68
C VAL A 42 2.41 -20.50 12.72
N TRP A 43 3.00 -20.87 13.87
CA TRP A 43 4.45 -20.98 14.03
C TRP A 43 4.98 -22.33 13.55
N LYS A 44 5.76 -22.33 12.45
CA LYS A 44 6.38 -23.56 11.86
C LYS A 44 7.88 -23.73 12.18
N GLY A 45 8.47 -22.84 12.98
CA GLY A 45 9.88 -22.92 13.37
C GLY A 45 10.64 -21.62 13.14
N PHE A 46 11.94 -21.58 13.51
CA PHE A 46 12.79 -20.42 13.37
C PHE A 46 13.54 -20.44 12.03
N SER A 47 13.49 -19.33 11.29
CA SER A 47 14.24 -19.16 10.04
C SER A 47 14.63 -17.69 9.83
N LEU A 48 15.69 -17.44 9.04
CA LEU A 48 16.12 -16.12 8.57
C LEU A 48 15.83 -15.91 7.08
N LYS A 49 15.19 -16.88 6.42
CA LYS A 49 14.98 -16.85 4.96
C LYS A 49 14.31 -15.57 4.48
N TRP A 50 13.36 -15.04 5.26
CA TRP A 50 12.63 -13.81 4.90
C TRP A 50 13.50 -12.56 4.90
N TYR A 51 14.55 -12.52 5.74
CA TYR A 51 15.53 -11.44 5.71
C TYR A 51 16.50 -11.55 4.52
N GLU A 52 16.74 -12.76 4.02
CA GLU A 52 17.53 -12.99 2.79
C GLU A 52 16.68 -12.64 1.56
N SER A 53 15.42 -13.08 1.51
CA SER A 53 14.44 -12.76 0.47
C SER A 53 14.25 -11.27 0.30
N LEU A 54 14.08 -10.50 1.40
CA LEU A 54 13.98 -9.05 1.36
C LEU A 54 15.09 -8.34 0.59
N LEU A 55 16.33 -8.83 0.72
CA LEU A 55 17.47 -8.21 0.04
C LEU A 55 17.52 -8.50 -1.46
N SER A 56 16.88 -9.57 -1.90
CA SER A 56 16.74 -9.93 -3.32
C SER A 56 15.48 -9.36 -3.95
N ASN A 57 14.44 -9.04 -3.16
CA ASN A 57 13.18 -8.47 -3.66
C ASN A 57 13.38 -7.03 -4.13
N ARG A 58 13.34 -6.82 -5.46
CA ARG A 58 13.60 -5.53 -6.11
C ARG A 58 12.51 -4.50 -5.82
N LEU A 59 11.24 -4.91 -5.74
CA LEU A 59 10.12 -4.00 -5.47
C LEU A 59 10.24 -3.39 -4.08
N ILE A 60 10.51 -4.22 -3.08
CA ILE A 60 10.72 -3.76 -1.69
C ILE A 60 11.95 -2.85 -1.62
N MET A 61 13.08 -3.24 -2.22
CA MET A 61 14.30 -2.45 -2.17
C MET A 61 14.16 -1.08 -2.85
N ASN A 62 13.45 -1.01 -3.98
CA ASN A 62 13.15 0.25 -4.66
C ASN A 62 12.24 1.15 -3.80
N SER A 63 11.26 0.56 -3.13
CA SER A 63 10.36 1.29 -2.23
C SER A 63 11.08 1.83 -0.99
N VAL A 64 12.00 1.05 -0.42
CA VAL A 64 12.90 1.51 0.66
C VAL A 64 13.74 2.69 0.21
N TYR A 65 14.36 2.59 -0.99
CA TYR A 65 15.14 3.68 -1.55
C TYR A 65 14.31 4.95 -1.75
N THR A 66 13.15 4.83 -2.40
CA THR A 66 12.22 5.95 -2.64
C THR A 66 11.84 6.63 -1.33
N THR A 67 11.43 5.84 -0.34
CA THR A 67 11.05 6.34 1.00
C THR A 67 12.19 7.12 1.66
N LEU A 68 13.39 6.55 1.68
CA LEU A 68 14.54 7.18 2.31
C LEU A 68 14.94 8.47 1.58
N MET A 69 14.93 8.46 0.25
CA MET A 69 15.28 9.64 -0.55
C MET A 69 14.25 10.75 -0.39
N VAL A 70 12.97 10.44 -0.51
CA VAL A 70 11.88 11.42 -0.31
C VAL A 70 11.91 11.98 1.11
N SER A 71 11.99 11.11 2.12
CA SER A 71 12.01 11.54 3.52
C SER A 71 13.23 12.40 3.85
N LEU A 72 14.41 12.06 3.34
CA LEU A 72 15.61 12.84 3.57
C LEU A 72 15.56 14.20 2.87
N LEU A 73 15.24 14.20 1.57
CA LEU A 73 15.20 15.43 0.77
C LEU A 73 14.08 16.36 1.22
N SER A 74 12.89 15.84 1.49
CA SER A 74 11.76 16.63 2.00
C SER A 74 12.07 17.22 3.38
N THR A 75 12.70 16.44 4.26
CA THR A 75 13.14 16.92 5.59
C THR A 75 14.13 18.07 5.48
N ILE A 76 15.14 17.96 4.62
CA ILE A 76 16.12 19.02 4.42
C ILE A 76 15.45 20.29 3.88
N ALA A 77 14.62 20.13 2.84
CA ALA A 77 13.89 21.26 2.25
C ALA A 77 12.93 21.90 3.25
N ALA A 78 12.15 21.09 3.99
CA ALA A 78 11.21 21.57 5.00
C ALA A 78 11.94 22.21 6.20
N ALA A 79 13.08 21.67 6.63
CA ALA A 79 13.89 22.25 7.72
C ALA A 79 14.39 23.66 7.33
N ILE A 80 14.85 23.83 6.10
CA ILE A 80 15.27 25.13 5.58
C ILE A 80 14.07 26.09 5.49
N ALA A 81 13.05 25.70 4.70
CA ALA A 81 11.87 26.54 4.46
C ALA A 81 11.10 26.87 5.75
N GLY A 82 10.86 25.85 6.60
CA GLY A 82 10.15 25.99 7.87
C GLY A 82 10.91 26.84 8.90
N THR A 83 12.25 26.76 8.91
CA THR A 83 13.08 27.62 9.77
C THR A 83 12.97 29.08 9.34
N PHE A 84 13.10 29.38 8.04
CA PHE A 84 12.92 30.75 7.54
C PHE A 84 11.49 31.26 7.75
N ALA A 85 10.48 30.41 7.55
CA ALA A 85 9.09 30.73 7.81
C ALA A 85 8.86 31.04 9.31
N ALA A 86 9.42 30.23 10.22
CA ALA A 86 9.32 30.47 11.67
C ALA A 86 9.96 31.80 12.09
N ILE A 87 11.11 32.16 11.51
CA ILE A 87 11.78 33.46 11.74
C ILE A 87 10.93 34.60 11.18
N GLY A 88 10.37 34.47 9.99
CA GLY A 88 9.46 35.44 9.41
C GLY A 88 8.20 35.65 10.28
N LEU A 89 7.60 34.56 10.77
CA LEU A 89 6.46 34.59 11.70
C LEU A 89 6.81 35.24 13.04
N TYR A 90 8.03 35.04 13.54
CA TYR A 90 8.51 35.69 14.76
C TYR A 90 8.57 37.23 14.61
N ALA A 91 8.98 37.72 13.44
CA ALA A 91 9.05 39.14 13.13
C ALA A 91 7.67 39.79 12.88
N MET A 92 6.62 39.00 12.63
CA MET A 92 5.27 39.52 12.35
C MET A 92 4.55 40.08 13.60
N SER A 93 3.64 41.02 13.37
CA SER A 93 2.71 41.48 14.40
C SER A 93 1.81 40.35 14.92
N ARG A 94 1.39 40.43 16.18
CA ARG A 94 0.65 39.37 16.88
C ARG A 94 -0.59 38.88 16.07
N ARG A 95 -1.38 39.80 15.50
CA ARG A 95 -2.58 39.43 14.71
C ARG A 95 -2.24 38.67 13.44
N ARG A 96 -1.28 39.17 12.64
CA ARG A 96 -0.85 38.51 11.40
C ARG A 96 -0.25 37.13 11.68
N ARG A 97 0.60 37.03 12.70
CA ARG A 97 1.19 35.75 13.13
C ARG A 97 0.15 34.72 13.53
N THR A 98 -0.93 35.14 14.27
CA THR A 98 -2.00 34.22 14.64
C THR A 98 -2.73 33.69 13.40
N ILE A 99 -3.07 34.56 12.45
CA ILE A 99 -3.75 34.15 11.22
C ILE A 99 -2.87 33.15 10.42
N VAL A 100 -1.60 33.50 10.19
CA VAL A 100 -0.69 32.63 9.41
C VAL A 100 -0.44 31.29 10.11
N ASN A 101 -0.29 31.29 11.45
CA ASN A 101 -0.18 30.05 12.21
C ASN A 101 -1.46 29.20 12.13
N SER A 102 -2.65 29.82 12.16
CA SER A 102 -3.89 29.06 11.99
C SER A 102 -3.96 28.40 10.60
N VAL A 103 -3.59 29.12 9.54
CA VAL A 103 -3.52 28.58 8.19
C VAL A 103 -2.45 27.49 8.08
N ASN A 104 -1.28 27.70 8.67
CA ASN A 104 -0.18 26.71 8.69
C ASN A 104 -0.58 25.39 9.37
N ASN A 105 -1.45 25.46 10.38
CA ASN A 105 -1.87 24.28 11.12
C ASN A 105 -3.00 23.49 10.45
N ILE A 106 -3.65 24.06 9.42
CA ILE A 106 -4.75 23.37 8.69
C ILE A 106 -4.31 22.00 8.18
N PRO A 107 -3.17 21.82 7.46
CA PRO A 107 -2.76 20.51 6.95
C PRO A 107 -2.55 19.47 8.06
N MET A 108 -2.14 19.89 9.25
CA MET A 108 -1.92 18.99 10.39
C MET A 108 -3.21 18.57 11.11
N MET A 109 -4.29 19.35 10.96
CA MET A 109 -5.57 19.10 11.61
C MET A 109 -6.59 18.47 10.65
N ASN A 110 -6.29 18.51 9.38
CA ASN A 110 -7.12 17.94 8.33
C ASN A 110 -6.83 16.43 8.21
N ALA A 111 -7.82 15.67 7.74
CA ALA A 111 -7.59 14.27 7.43
C ALA A 111 -6.58 14.14 6.26
N ASP A 112 -5.61 13.24 6.39
CA ASP A 112 -4.53 13.07 5.41
C ASP A 112 -5.07 12.76 4.00
N ILE A 113 -6.18 12.01 3.91
CA ILE A 113 -6.86 11.71 2.66
C ILE A 113 -7.34 12.98 1.94
N VAL A 114 -7.89 13.96 2.67
CA VAL A 114 -8.34 15.23 2.09
C VAL A 114 -7.15 16.05 1.58
N THR A 115 -6.05 16.01 2.32
CA THR A 115 -4.79 16.68 1.92
C THR A 115 -4.19 16.00 0.69
N GLY A 116 -4.12 14.66 0.67
CA GLY A 116 -3.61 13.88 -0.45
C GLY A 116 -4.40 14.10 -1.74
N VAL A 117 -5.73 13.95 -1.68
CA VAL A 117 -6.62 14.21 -2.83
C VAL A 117 -6.52 15.66 -3.32
N SER A 118 -6.46 16.63 -2.40
CA SER A 118 -6.34 18.05 -2.78
C SER A 118 -5.02 18.34 -3.50
N LEU A 119 -3.91 17.75 -3.06
CA LEU A 119 -2.60 17.88 -3.71
C LEU A 119 -2.60 17.17 -5.08
N CYS A 120 -3.19 15.98 -5.18
CA CYS A 120 -3.37 15.27 -6.45
C CYS A 120 -4.09 16.16 -7.47
N LEU A 121 -5.27 16.67 -7.11
CA LEU A 121 -6.04 17.57 -7.98
C LEU A 121 -5.27 18.85 -8.35
N LEU A 122 -4.53 19.41 -7.41
CA LEU A 122 -3.67 20.58 -7.67
C LEU A 122 -2.59 20.26 -8.73
N PHE A 123 -1.94 19.09 -8.62
CA PHE A 123 -0.94 18.68 -9.61
C PHE A 123 -1.57 18.43 -10.98
N VAL A 124 -2.73 17.75 -11.05
CA VAL A 124 -3.46 17.53 -12.30
C VAL A 124 -3.80 18.86 -12.98
N VAL A 125 -4.36 19.82 -12.25
CA VAL A 125 -4.69 21.16 -12.79
C VAL A 125 -3.42 21.87 -13.24
N PHE A 126 -2.34 21.80 -12.48
CA PHE A 126 -1.07 22.41 -12.84
C PHE A 126 -0.49 21.77 -14.11
N PHE A 127 -0.50 20.45 -14.25
CA PHE A 127 0.04 19.75 -15.42
C PHE A 127 -0.78 20.05 -16.68
N ASN A 128 -2.10 20.10 -16.57
CA ASN A 128 -2.95 20.49 -17.70
C ASN A 128 -2.67 21.94 -18.15
N GLY A 129 -2.50 22.85 -17.17
CA GLY A 129 -2.12 24.25 -17.46
C GLY A 129 -0.72 24.34 -18.07
N TRP A 130 0.23 23.54 -17.60
CA TRP A 130 1.58 23.46 -18.15
C TRP A 130 1.57 22.92 -19.58
N GLY A 131 0.82 21.85 -19.87
CA GLY A 131 0.70 21.28 -21.21
C GLY A 131 0.19 22.29 -22.22
N ALA A 132 -0.85 23.05 -21.87
CA ALA A 132 -1.36 24.14 -22.70
C ALA A 132 -0.30 25.23 -22.92
N PHE A 133 0.46 25.60 -21.89
CA PHE A 133 1.53 26.58 -21.98
C PHE A 133 2.71 26.06 -22.83
N ALA A 134 3.14 24.81 -22.59
CA ALA A 134 4.24 24.20 -23.34
C ALA A 134 3.89 24.06 -24.83
N GLY A 135 2.68 23.59 -25.17
CA GLY A 135 2.18 23.53 -26.53
C GLY A 135 2.16 24.93 -27.22
N TRP A 136 1.74 25.94 -26.46
CA TRP A 136 1.80 27.33 -26.96
C TRP A 136 3.25 27.80 -27.21
N VAL A 137 4.19 27.54 -26.29
CA VAL A 137 5.61 27.87 -26.45
C VAL A 137 6.22 27.12 -27.64
N ASN A 138 5.98 25.81 -27.73
CA ASN A 138 6.50 24.93 -28.76
C ASN A 138 5.99 25.35 -30.15
N SER A 139 4.80 25.92 -30.23
CA SER A 139 4.27 26.48 -31.51
C SER A 139 4.98 27.74 -31.97
N TRP A 140 5.70 28.44 -31.09
CA TRP A 140 6.37 29.70 -31.36
C TRP A 140 7.88 29.58 -31.57
N GLN A 141 8.50 28.55 -31.00
CA GLN A 141 9.96 28.40 -31.00
C GLN A 141 10.39 26.97 -31.28
N SER A 142 11.13 26.75 -32.34
CA SER A 142 11.69 25.44 -32.73
C SER A 142 13.02 25.07 -32.04
N ALA A 143 13.60 25.97 -31.23
CA ALA A 143 14.93 25.76 -30.63
C ALA A 143 14.92 25.09 -29.23
N VAL A 144 13.81 25.17 -28.50
CA VAL A 144 13.65 24.55 -27.18
C VAL A 144 12.26 23.90 -27.15
N VAL A 145 12.22 22.57 -27.17
CA VAL A 145 10.97 21.81 -27.04
C VAL A 145 10.74 21.57 -25.56
N LEU A 146 9.67 22.16 -25.01
CA LEU A 146 9.23 21.88 -23.63
C LEU A 146 8.40 20.61 -23.63
N PRO A 147 8.54 19.76 -22.59
CA PRO A 147 7.68 18.60 -22.44
C PRO A 147 6.23 19.06 -22.26
N GLU A 148 5.34 18.62 -23.12
CA GLU A 148 3.92 19.02 -23.08
C GLU A 148 3.14 18.26 -22.03
N ARG A 149 3.59 17.05 -21.64
CA ARG A 149 3.04 16.27 -20.55
C ARG A 149 4.02 16.23 -19.38
N LEU A 150 3.51 16.50 -18.20
CA LEU A 150 4.16 16.23 -16.94
C LEU A 150 3.33 15.17 -16.22
N THR A 151 3.98 14.16 -15.68
CA THR A 151 3.36 13.04 -14.97
C THR A 151 3.66 13.13 -13.47
N MET A 152 2.79 12.53 -12.66
CA MET A 152 3.09 12.36 -11.24
C MET A 152 4.22 11.35 -11.06
N GLY A 153 5.01 11.55 -10.01
CA GLY A 153 6.15 10.68 -9.73
C GLY A 153 6.94 11.18 -8.53
N PHE A 154 8.22 10.87 -8.51
CA PHE A 154 9.13 11.27 -7.42
C PHE A 154 9.10 12.79 -7.13
N GLY A 155 8.98 13.64 -8.16
CA GLY A 155 8.94 15.09 -8.00
C GLY A 155 7.70 15.59 -7.26
N THR A 156 6.52 15.13 -7.64
CA THR A 156 5.26 15.47 -6.99
C THR A 156 5.18 14.94 -5.58
N LEU A 157 5.65 13.70 -5.37
CA LEU A 157 5.78 13.07 -4.07
C LEU A 157 6.69 13.91 -3.15
N LEU A 158 7.85 14.32 -3.64
CA LEU A 158 8.79 15.16 -2.89
C LEU A 158 8.16 16.51 -2.50
N ILE A 159 7.49 17.19 -3.44
CA ILE A 159 6.83 18.47 -3.16
C ILE A 159 5.71 18.29 -2.13
N ALA A 160 4.91 17.26 -2.23
CA ALA A 160 3.86 16.96 -1.28
C ALA A 160 4.40 16.77 0.14
N HIS A 161 5.47 15.97 0.29
CA HIS A 161 6.13 15.76 1.57
C HIS A 161 6.79 17.02 2.12
N VAL A 162 7.36 17.88 1.28
CA VAL A 162 7.88 19.19 1.73
C VAL A 162 6.76 20.06 2.29
N CYS A 163 5.63 20.16 1.56
CA CYS A 163 4.47 20.94 1.99
C CYS A 163 3.90 20.45 3.33
N PHE A 164 3.77 19.15 3.48
CA PHE A 164 3.28 18.49 4.69
C PHE A 164 4.25 18.67 5.87
N ASN A 165 5.55 18.64 5.65
CA ASN A 165 6.59 18.69 6.68
C ASN A 165 6.87 20.10 7.23
N ILE A 166 6.65 21.17 6.44
CA ILE A 166 6.92 22.57 6.85
C ILE A 166 6.23 22.96 8.16
N PRO A 167 4.94 22.66 8.39
CA PRO A 167 4.26 22.98 9.65
C PRO A 167 4.93 22.40 10.89
N TYR A 168 5.41 21.18 10.85
CA TYR A 168 6.08 20.52 11.98
C TYR A 168 7.38 21.21 12.36
N VAL A 169 8.14 21.64 11.35
CA VAL A 169 9.38 22.42 11.58
C VAL A 169 9.06 23.78 12.20
N ILE A 170 8.04 24.48 11.69
CA ILE A 170 7.62 25.80 12.24
C ILE A 170 7.21 25.66 13.70
N LEU A 171 6.45 24.62 14.04
CA LEU A 171 6.00 24.36 15.42
C LEU A 171 7.16 24.01 16.37
N SER A 172 8.21 23.38 15.86
CA SER A 172 9.38 23.01 16.65
C SER A 172 10.37 24.18 16.85
N VAL A 173 10.54 25.02 15.83
CA VAL A 173 11.46 26.16 15.86
C VAL A 173 10.85 27.38 16.56
N GLY A 174 9.54 27.62 16.39
CA GLY A 174 8.84 28.78 16.91
C GLY A 174 8.97 28.99 18.43
N PRO A 175 8.82 27.97 19.29
CA PRO A 175 9.07 28.08 20.73
C PRO A 175 10.49 28.44 21.06
N LYS A 176 11.49 27.91 20.36
CA LYS A 176 12.90 28.23 20.59
C LYS A 176 13.22 29.69 20.28
N LEU A 177 12.67 30.23 19.19
CA LEU A 177 12.75 31.65 18.86
C LEU A 177 12.13 32.55 19.94
N ARG A 178 11.05 32.10 20.57
CA ARG A 178 10.38 32.85 21.64
C ARG A 178 11.14 32.80 22.99
N GLN A 179 11.88 31.74 23.21
CA GLN A 179 12.70 31.55 24.41
C GLN A 179 14.05 32.26 24.32
N MET A 180 14.49 32.61 23.11
CA MET A 180 15.76 33.33 22.88
C MET A 180 15.70 34.74 23.47
N ASP A 181 16.77 35.13 24.20
CA ASP A 181 16.92 36.51 24.69
C ASP A 181 17.23 37.45 23.52
N ARG A 182 16.38 38.45 23.35
CA ARG A 182 16.52 39.44 22.26
C ARG A 182 17.82 40.27 22.40
N ASN A 183 18.26 40.51 23.60
CA ASN A 183 19.48 41.26 23.87
C ASN A 183 20.74 40.61 23.31
N LEU A 184 20.71 39.30 23.02
CA LEU A 184 21.82 38.59 22.39
C LEU A 184 22.15 39.09 20.98
N ILE A 185 21.15 39.51 20.24
CA ILE A 185 21.34 40.04 18.87
C ILE A 185 21.94 41.46 18.99
N ASP A 186 21.39 42.28 19.88
CA ASP A 186 21.86 43.64 20.09
C ASP A 186 23.30 43.64 20.61
N ALA A 187 23.63 42.81 21.60
CA ALA A 187 24.98 42.63 22.10
C ALA A 187 25.98 42.16 21.01
N ALA A 188 25.56 41.29 20.11
CA ALA A 188 26.40 40.86 19.00
C ALA A 188 26.67 42.00 18.00
N GLN A 189 25.70 42.88 17.78
CA GLN A 189 25.84 44.06 16.92
C GLN A 189 26.72 45.12 17.59
N ASP A 190 26.59 45.33 18.90
CA ASP A 190 27.45 46.21 19.68
C ASP A 190 28.92 45.75 19.65
N LEU A 191 29.16 44.45 19.54
CA LEU A 191 30.50 43.87 19.34
C LEU A 191 30.97 43.91 17.87
N GLY A 192 30.27 44.64 17.00
CA GLY A 192 30.66 44.87 15.62
C GLY A 192 30.22 43.80 14.61
N CYS A 193 29.31 42.88 14.98
CA CYS A 193 28.74 41.94 14.04
C CYS A 193 27.73 42.63 13.14
N THR A 194 27.76 42.33 11.85
CA THR A 194 26.67 42.67 10.94
C THR A 194 25.44 41.83 11.29
N TRP A 195 24.23 42.26 10.87
CA TRP A 195 23.00 41.50 11.09
C TRP A 195 23.10 40.06 10.59
N MET A 196 23.68 39.83 9.43
CA MET A 196 23.88 38.50 8.85
C MET A 196 24.85 37.64 9.67
N GLN A 197 25.89 38.28 10.25
CA GLN A 197 26.84 37.59 11.16
C GLN A 197 26.16 37.22 12.48
N ALA A 198 25.36 38.11 13.06
CA ALA A 198 24.58 37.84 14.26
C ALA A 198 23.56 36.71 14.01
N PHE A 199 22.90 36.72 12.85
CA PHE A 199 21.99 35.64 12.42
C PHE A 199 22.68 34.27 12.41
N TRP A 200 23.80 34.12 11.72
CA TRP A 200 24.48 32.82 11.61
C TRP A 200 25.26 32.40 12.84
N ARG A 201 25.78 33.34 13.63
CA ARG A 201 26.62 33.06 14.80
C ARG A 201 25.88 33.02 16.12
N VAL A 202 24.70 33.66 16.22
CA VAL A 202 23.90 33.74 17.43
C VAL A 202 22.54 33.08 17.24
N VAL A 203 21.72 33.54 16.29
CA VAL A 203 20.33 33.04 16.12
C VAL A 203 20.30 31.57 15.76
N ILE A 204 20.99 31.19 14.67
CA ILE A 204 20.93 29.78 14.18
C ILE A 204 21.46 28.78 15.22
N PRO A 205 22.59 29.02 15.92
CA PRO A 205 23.05 28.14 16.98
C PRO A 205 22.06 28.00 18.15
N GLU A 206 21.39 29.09 18.52
CA GLU A 206 20.43 29.12 19.64
C GLU A 206 19.17 28.31 19.31
N ILE A 207 18.64 28.43 18.08
CA ILE A 207 17.44 27.69 17.64
C ILE A 207 17.76 26.29 17.09
N LYS A 208 19.04 25.92 16.98
CA LYS A 208 19.47 24.63 16.45
C LYS A 208 18.77 23.40 17.07
N PRO A 209 18.55 23.36 18.42
CA PRO A 209 17.78 22.26 18.99
C PRO A 209 16.36 22.14 18.41
N GLY A 210 15.69 23.29 18.18
CA GLY A 210 14.37 23.33 17.55
C GLY A 210 14.39 22.88 16.08
N ILE A 211 15.40 23.30 15.32
CA ILE A 211 15.57 22.86 13.92
C ILE A 211 15.78 21.34 13.86
N VAL A 212 16.66 20.80 14.70
CA VAL A 212 16.92 19.34 14.73
C VAL A 212 15.68 18.57 15.15
N SER A 213 14.96 19.02 16.18
CA SER A 213 13.72 18.38 16.62
C SER A 213 12.66 18.40 15.52
N GLY A 214 12.46 19.57 14.86
CA GLY A 214 11.53 19.70 13.75
C GLY A 214 11.89 18.85 12.55
N ALA A 215 13.18 18.78 12.19
CA ALA A 215 13.66 17.93 11.11
C ALA A 215 13.44 16.44 11.40
N LEU A 216 13.64 16.01 12.65
CA LEU A 216 13.42 14.61 13.02
C LEU A 216 11.95 14.22 13.01
N THR A 217 11.07 15.11 13.50
CA THR A 217 9.61 14.90 13.40
C THR A 217 9.19 14.85 11.93
N ALA A 218 9.65 15.77 11.09
CA ALA A 218 9.37 15.77 9.66
C ALA A 218 9.86 14.48 8.98
N PHE A 219 11.05 14.00 9.31
CA PHE A 219 11.57 12.73 8.77
C PHE A 219 10.71 11.55 9.16
N THR A 220 10.34 11.43 10.45
CA THR A 220 9.50 10.32 10.93
C THR A 220 8.13 10.34 10.26
N MET A 221 7.47 11.51 10.17
CA MET A 221 6.19 11.67 9.50
C MET A 221 6.25 11.33 8.01
N SER A 222 7.38 11.66 7.35
CA SER A 222 7.59 11.38 5.94
C SER A 222 7.85 9.89 5.65
N VAL A 223 8.49 9.17 6.57
CA VAL A 223 8.76 7.71 6.41
C VAL A 223 7.48 6.89 6.57
N ASP A 224 6.59 7.31 7.46
CA ASP A 224 5.37 6.57 7.82
C ASP A 224 4.15 6.99 6.98
N ASP A 225 4.31 7.96 6.07
CA ASP A 225 3.19 8.45 5.27
C ASP A 225 2.81 7.46 4.16
N PHE A 226 1.56 7.03 4.20
CA PHE A 226 0.93 6.22 3.17
C PHE A 226 -0.02 7.05 2.30
N ILE A 227 -0.92 7.81 2.93
CA ILE A 227 -2.08 8.40 2.25
C ILE A 227 -1.66 9.51 1.27
N ILE A 228 -0.82 10.45 1.69
CA ILE A 228 -0.36 11.52 0.81
C ILE A 228 0.50 10.93 -0.31
N SER A 229 1.37 9.95 0.03
CA SER A 229 2.17 9.22 -0.94
C SER A 229 1.31 8.55 -2.00
N TYR A 230 0.26 7.82 -1.61
CA TYR A 230 -0.65 7.10 -2.51
C TYR A 230 -1.26 8.01 -3.59
N PHE A 231 -1.70 9.22 -3.22
CA PHE A 231 -2.31 10.17 -4.16
C PHE A 231 -1.32 11.01 -4.95
N THR A 232 -0.03 11.05 -4.59
CA THR A 232 0.94 11.97 -5.21
C THR A 232 2.17 11.31 -5.82
N ALA A 233 2.35 10.01 -5.63
CA ALA A 233 3.50 9.25 -6.14
C ALA A 233 3.41 8.96 -7.65
N GLY A 234 2.21 8.95 -8.22
CA GLY A 234 2.00 8.50 -9.60
C GLY A 234 2.42 7.05 -9.79
N THR A 235 2.73 6.66 -11.02
CA THR A 235 3.10 5.28 -11.37
C THR A 235 4.59 4.99 -11.25
N SER A 236 5.44 6.02 -11.29
CA SER A 236 6.90 5.88 -11.33
C SER A 236 7.58 5.81 -9.96
N ALA A 237 6.85 6.02 -8.87
CA ALA A 237 7.39 6.02 -7.53
C ALA A 237 6.47 5.25 -6.57
N SER A 238 7.05 4.34 -5.79
CA SER A 238 6.34 3.67 -4.70
C SER A 238 7.11 3.85 -3.40
N THR A 239 6.40 4.19 -2.32
CA THR A 239 6.99 4.23 -0.98
C THR A 239 6.84 2.90 -0.28
N LEU A 240 7.70 2.64 0.72
CA LEU A 240 7.64 1.41 1.51
C LEU A 240 6.27 1.23 2.17
N ALA A 241 5.65 2.31 2.66
CA ALA A 241 4.32 2.25 3.25
C ALA A 241 3.26 1.81 2.22
N MET A 242 3.37 2.26 0.95
CA MET A 242 2.49 1.83 -0.14
C MET A 242 2.70 0.36 -0.48
N THR A 243 3.96 -0.08 -0.59
CA THR A 243 4.30 -1.48 -0.89
C THR A 243 3.85 -2.42 0.22
N ILE A 244 4.15 -2.10 1.50
CA ILE A 244 3.67 -2.89 2.64
C ILE A 244 2.13 -2.96 2.64
N TYR A 245 1.46 -1.84 2.42
CA TYR A 245 -0.01 -1.81 2.38
C TYR A 245 -0.57 -2.69 1.25
N GLY A 246 0.00 -2.63 0.05
CA GLY A 246 -0.37 -3.51 -1.06
C GLY A 246 -0.18 -4.99 -0.72
N MET A 247 0.98 -5.34 -0.16
CA MET A 247 1.29 -6.71 0.24
C MET A 247 0.46 -7.22 1.43
N THR A 248 -0.04 -6.34 2.32
CA THR A 248 -0.88 -6.76 3.46
C THR A 248 -2.32 -7.08 3.08
N LYS A 249 -2.74 -6.81 1.85
CA LYS A 249 -4.13 -6.97 1.41
C LYS A 249 -4.58 -8.43 1.34
N LYS A 250 -3.77 -9.32 0.74
CA LYS A 250 -4.15 -10.74 0.63
C LYS A 250 -3.56 -11.59 1.76
N ARG A 251 -2.28 -11.44 2.02
CA ARG A 251 -1.57 -12.29 2.99
C ARG A 251 -0.51 -11.46 3.70
N VAL A 252 -0.57 -11.43 5.04
CA VAL A 252 0.54 -10.85 5.81
C VAL A 252 1.69 -11.85 5.80
N SER A 253 2.51 -11.82 4.75
CA SER A 253 3.67 -12.69 4.65
C SER A 253 4.67 -12.39 5.77
N PRO A 254 5.45 -13.37 6.26
CA PRO A 254 6.51 -13.09 7.22
C PRO A 254 7.59 -12.15 6.68
N GLU A 255 7.68 -11.98 5.37
CA GLU A 255 8.51 -10.97 4.71
C GLU A 255 8.11 -9.55 5.10
N ILE A 256 6.80 -9.27 5.13
CA ILE A 256 6.27 -7.99 5.64
C ILE A 256 6.61 -7.80 7.12
N ASN A 257 6.51 -8.85 7.91
CA ASN A 257 6.91 -8.82 9.32
C ASN A 257 8.40 -8.52 9.46
N ALA A 258 9.26 -9.08 8.59
CA ALA A 258 10.70 -8.84 8.60
C ALA A 258 11.05 -7.39 8.23
N ILE A 259 10.45 -6.83 7.16
CA ILE A 259 10.71 -5.42 6.79
C ILE A 259 10.17 -4.44 7.81
N SER A 260 8.97 -4.69 8.34
CA SER A 260 8.37 -3.87 9.41
C SER A 260 9.21 -3.90 10.68
N THR A 261 9.79 -5.06 11.03
CA THR A 261 10.74 -5.22 12.14
C THR A 261 12.00 -4.38 11.92
N LEU A 262 12.60 -4.44 10.74
CA LEU A 262 13.78 -3.64 10.40
C LEU A 262 13.50 -2.13 10.47
N LEU A 263 12.34 -1.70 9.95
CA LEU A 263 11.91 -0.31 9.99
C LEU A 263 11.69 0.14 11.44
N PHE A 264 10.95 -0.65 12.24
CA PHE A 264 10.71 -0.36 13.65
C PHE A 264 12.01 -0.22 14.45
N VAL A 265 12.93 -1.18 14.30
CA VAL A 265 14.23 -1.17 14.98
C VAL A 265 15.04 0.05 14.54
N THR A 266 15.04 0.40 13.26
CA THR A 266 15.73 1.57 12.72
C THR A 266 15.20 2.86 13.33
N VAL A 267 13.87 3.04 13.35
CA VAL A 267 13.20 4.22 13.96
C VAL A 267 13.49 4.27 15.46
N LEU A 268 13.40 3.14 16.17
CA LEU A 268 13.65 3.06 17.60
C LEU A 268 15.10 3.42 17.94
N VAL A 269 16.07 2.95 17.17
CA VAL A 269 17.50 3.30 17.32
C VAL A 269 17.71 4.80 17.07
N LEU A 270 17.10 5.36 16.03
CA LEU A 270 17.16 6.80 15.75
C LEU A 270 16.58 7.61 16.91
N LEU A 271 15.39 7.26 17.38
CA LEU A 271 14.75 7.92 18.54
C LEU A 271 15.58 7.80 19.82
N ALA A 272 16.17 6.63 20.07
CA ALA A 272 17.06 6.41 21.21
C ALA A 272 18.30 7.32 21.15
N ILE A 273 18.94 7.42 19.97
CA ILE A 273 20.09 8.31 19.75
C ILE A 273 19.71 9.77 20.02
N ILE A 274 18.52 10.20 19.57
CA ILE A 274 18.01 11.56 19.75
C ILE A 274 17.76 11.85 21.23
N ASN A 275 16.96 11.00 21.89
CA ASN A 275 16.61 11.16 23.30
C ASN A 275 17.84 11.14 24.22
N LEU A 276 18.81 10.29 23.93
CA LEU A 276 20.08 10.26 24.67
C LEU A 276 20.86 11.57 24.51
N ARG A 277 20.86 12.17 23.31
CA ARG A 277 21.49 13.48 23.07
C ARG A 277 20.80 14.60 23.82
N ASP A 278 19.46 14.65 23.76
CA ASP A 278 18.67 15.71 24.40
C ASP A 278 18.75 15.63 25.94
N SER A 279 18.70 14.42 26.50
CA SER A 279 18.91 14.21 27.94
C SER A 279 20.30 14.61 28.42
N HIS A 280 21.34 14.38 27.59
CA HIS A 280 22.69 14.83 27.87
C HIS A 280 22.85 16.36 27.75
N ALA A 281 22.15 17.00 26.80
CA ALA A 281 22.13 18.45 26.65
C ALA A 281 21.44 19.12 27.84
N ALA A 282 20.23 18.65 28.21
CA ALA A 282 19.48 19.16 29.36
C ALA A 282 20.22 19.00 30.70
N ARG A 283 20.87 17.84 30.89
CA ARG A 283 21.73 17.64 32.09
C ARG A 283 22.91 18.61 32.13
N ARG A 284 23.52 18.95 30.99
CA ARG A 284 24.60 19.93 30.90
C ARG A 284 24.14 21.34 31.23
N GLU A 285 22.98 21.75 30.70
CA GLU A 285 22.37 23.05 31.04
C GLU A 285 22.04 23.14 32.53
N HIS A 286 21.48 22.09 33.12
CA HIS A 286 21.17 22.03 34.56
C HIS A 286 22.44 22.09 35.41
N HIS A 287 23.51 21.40 35.02
CA HIS A 287 24.80 21.44 35.73
C HIS A 287 25.52 22.78 35.54
N ALA A 288 25.43 23.40 34.36
CA ALA A 288 26.00 24.74 34.11
C ALA A 288 25.27 25.82 34.93
N ALA A 289 23.91 25.75 34.97
CA ALA A 289 23.11 26.66 35.79
C ALA A 289 23.36 26.49 37.30
N ALA A 290 23.49 25.24 37.77
CA ALA A 290 23.82 24.96 39.16
C ALA A 290 25.25 25.39 39.54
N ALA A 291 26.22 25.25 38.64
CA ALA A 291 27.59 25.71 38.86
C ALA A 291 27.69 27.26 38.86
N ALA A 292 26.95 27.94 37.98
CA ALA A 292 26.83 29.39 37.95
C ALA A 292 26.19 29.94 39.24
N ALA A 293 25.17 29.26 39.77
CA ALA A 293 24.50 29.64 41.02
C ALA A 293 25.35 29.38 42.27
N SER A 294 26.33 28.47 42.21
CA SER A 294 27.17 28.10 43.37
C SER A 294 28.54 28.75 43.38
N GLY A 295 28.91 29.59 42.39
CA GLY A 295 30.21 30.25 42.32
C GLY A 295 31.40 29.27 42.17
N ALA A 296 31.17 28.01 41.92
CA ALA A 296 32.21 26.99 41.85
C ALA A 296 32.95 27.04 40.49
N PRO A 297 34.30 26.85 40.46
CA PRO A 297 35.02 26.84 39.19
C PRO A 297 34.54 25.71 38.28
N MET A 298 34.19 26.05 37.03
CA MET A 298 33.74 25.10 36.04
C MET A 298 34.82 24.03 35.77
N LYS A 299 34.63 22.83 36.26
CA LYS A 299 35.42 21.67 35.84
C LYS A 299 35.25 21.46 34.35
N HIS A 300 36.30 21.58 33.58
CA HIS A 300 36.35 21.22 32.18
C HIS A 300 36.01 19.75 32.04
N HIS A 301 34.73 19.43 31.81
CA HIS A 301 34.31 18.08 31.47
C HIS A 301 34.81 17.75 30.07
N ARG A 302 35.50 16.59 29.98
CA ARG A 302 35.96 15.99 28.73
C ARG A 302 34.86 16.07 27.66
N ARG A 303 35.19 16.73 26.56
CA ARG A 303 34.34 16.74 25.36
C ARG A 303 33.96 15.29 25.01
N PRO A 304 32.69 14.99 24.71
CA PRO A 304 32.30 13.65 24.28
C PRO A 304 33.17 13.24 23.11
N ASN A 305 33.57 11.96 23.12
CA ASN A 305 34.56 11.40 22.25
C ASN A 305 34.21 11.74 20.79
N LYS A 306 34.95 12.68 20.18
CA LYS A 306 34.73 13.10 18.79
C LYS A 306 34.83 11.92 17.83
N VAL A 307 35.53 10.86 18.24
CA VAL A 307 35.71 9.62 17.51
C VAL A 307 34.38 8.86 17.44
N LEU A 308 33.67 8.67 18.56
CA LEU A 308 32.38 7.94 18.56
C LEU A 308 31.32 8.67 17.73
N ARG A 309 31.30 10.03 17.74
CA ARG A 309 30.40 10.81 16.86
C ARG A 309 30.77 10.69 15.37
N ARG A 310 32.08 10.65 15.06
CA ARG A 310 32.55 10.46 13.68
C ARG A 310 32.30 9.03 13.21
N VAL A 311 32.46 8.05 14.09
CA VAL A 311 32.15 6.65 13.79
C VAL A 311 30.65 6.45 13.56
N ALA A 312 29.77 6.97 14.43
CA ALA A 312 28.32 6.87 14.24
C ALA A 312 27.84 7.61 12.98
N ALA A 313 28.37 8.80 12.69
CA ALA A 313 28.07 9.52 11.45
C ALA A 313 28.66 8.81 10.22
N GLY A 314 29.84 8.20 10.36
CA GLY A 314 30.47 7.41 9.30
C GLY A 314 29.71 6.13 9.00
N VAL A 315 29.28 5.40 10.03
CA VAL A 315 28.45 4.19 9.87
C VAL A 315 27.10 4.54 9.21
N MET A 316 26.45 5.63 9.65
CA MET A 316 25.21 6.11 9.04
C MET A 316 25.41 6.51 7.57
N ALA A 317 26.49 7.25 7.27
CA ALA A 317 26.84 7.62 5.90
C ALA A 317 27.19 6.38 5.06
N CYS A 318 27.90 5.40 5.61
CA CYS A 318 28.21 4.13 4.89
C CYS A 318 26.97 3.31 4.64
N VAL A 319 26.05 3.20 5.61
CA VAL A 319 24.77 2.48 5.42
C VAL A 319 23.90 3.19 4.37
N LEU A 320 23.78 4.52 4.45
CA LEU A 320 23.06 5.30 3.43
C LEU A 320 23.74 5.22 2.05
N THR A 321 25.06 5.26 1.99
CA THR A 321 25.79 5.17 0.71
C THR A 321 25.74 3.74 0.16
N ALA A 322 25.82 2.71 1.02
CA ALA A 322 25.65 1.32 0.60
C ALA A 322 24.24 1.05 0.07
N LEU A 323 23.21 1.52 0.75
CA LEU A 323 21.83 1.51 0.27
C LEU A 323 21.70 2.24 -1.07
N LEU A 324 22.25 3.45 -1.19
CA LEU A 324 22.23 4.23 -2.44
C LEU A 324 22.99 3.57 -3.59
N VAL A 325 24.07 2.85 -3.32
CA VAL A 325 24.88 2.17 -4.36
C VAL A 325 24.22 0.85 -4.78
N VAL A 326 23.65 0.11 -3.83
CA VAL A 326 22.96 -1.16 -4.14
C VAL A 326 21.68 -0.89 -4.94
N THR A 327 20.94 0.19 -4.62
CA THR A 327 19.67 0.54 -5.28
C THR A 327 19.87 1.44 -6.52
N GLY A 328 20.96 2.20 -6.62
CA GLY A 328 21.23 3.12 -7.74
C GLY A 328 21.68 2.43 -9.03
N ARG A 329 21.85 1.11 -9.06
CA ARG A 329 22.26 0.35 -10.25
C ARG A 329 21.14 0.09 -11.25
N SER A 330 19.88 0.42 -10.94
CA SER A 330 18.72 0.11 -11.78
C SER A 330 18.19 1.27 -12.64
N VAL A 331 18.91 2.38 -12.80
CA VAL A 331 18.37 3.60 -13.46
C VAL A 331 19.03 3.83 -14.82
N GLN A 332 18.85 2.91 -15.77
CA GLN A 332 19.15 3.20 -17.18
C GLN A 332 18.38 2.28 -18.13
N SER A 333 17.05 2.41 -18.16
CA SER A 333 16.28 2.01 -19.33
C SER A 333 15.43 3.19 -19.77
N GLU A 334 15.49 3.57 -21.03
CA GLU A 334 14.59 4.56 -21.64
C GLU A 334 13.20 3.96 -21.89
N ARG A 335 13.08 2.62 -21.95
CA ARG A 335 11.84 1.89 -22.15
C ARG A 335 11.24 1.49 -20.81
N VAL A 336 9.97 1.79 -20.61
CA VAL A 336 9.26 1.50 -19.36
C VAL A 336 7.82 1.08 -19.63
N VAL A 337 7.28 0.21 -18.80
CA VAL A 337 5.85 -0.11 -18.77
C VAL A 337 5.34 0.04 -17.34
N ASN A 338 4.19 0.73 -17.19
CA ASN A 338 3.53 0.95 -15.91
C ASN A 338 2.37 -0.01 -15.77
N VAL A 339 2.47 -0.97 -14.87
CA VAL A 339 1.49 -2.04 -14.68
C VAL A 339 0.77 -1.87 -13.35
N CYS A 340 -0.55 -2.00 -13.36
CA CYS A 340 -1.34 -2.07 -12.12
C CYS A 340 -2.19 -3.34 -12.10
N SER A 341 -2.09 -4.07 -10.99
CA SER A 341 -2.85 -5.29 -10.75
C SER A 341 -3.27 -5.36 -9.28
N TRP A 342 -3.61 -6.54 -8.79
CA TRP A 342 -3.97 -6.80 -7.39
C TRP A 342 -2.74 -7.17 -6.57
N GLY A 343 -2.83 -7.06 -5.24
CA GLY A 343 -1.79 -7.56 -4.34
C GLY A 343 -1.63 -9.07 -4.48
N GLU A 344 -0.39 -9.57 -4.47
CA GLU A 344 -0.05 -11.01 -4.57
C GLU A 344 -0.79 -11.74 -5.71
N TYR A 345 -0.86 -11.12 -6.88
CA TYR A 345 -1.57 -11.63 -8.05
C TYR A 345 -0.65 -11.84 -9.25
N ILE A 346 0.64 -11.85 -9.02
CA ILE A 346 1.69 -12.19 -9.98
C ILE A 346 2.88 -12.77 -9.22
N ASP A 347 3.56 -13.74 -9.80
CA ASP A 347 4.91 -14.10 -9.37
C ASP A 347 5.87 -12.95 -9.70
N GLU A 348 6.43 -12.32 -8.68
CA GLU A 348 7.31 -11.16 -8.84
C GLU A 348 8.62 -11.51 -9.58
N GLU A 349 9.01 -12.80 -9.64
CA GLU A 349 10.16 -13.24 -10.42
C GLU A 349 9.94 -13.02 -11.93
N LEU A 350 8.70 -13.11 -12.40
CA LEU A 350 8.33 -12.82 -13.79
C LEU A 350 8.61 -11.37 -14.19
N ILE A 351 8.47 -10.43 -13.26
CA ILE A 351 8.83 -9.02 -13.47
C ILE A 351 10.32 -8.91 -13.75
N THR A 352 11.13 -9.59 -12.94
CA THR A 352 12.59 -9.58 -13.10
C THR A 352 13.01 -10.25 -14.40
N GLN A 353 12.40 -11.39 -14.73
CA GLN A 353 12.67 -12.10 -15.97
C GLN A 353 12.32 -11.25 -17.20
N PHE A 354 11.15 -10.61 -17.22
CA PHE A 354 10.77 -9.71 -18.30
C PHE A 354 11.77 -8.57 -18.49
N GLU A 355 12.19 -7.92 -17.39
CA GLU A 355 13.18 -6.83 -17.44
C GLU A 355 14.54 -7.31 -18.00
N GLU A 356 14.96 -8.53 -17.64
CA GLU A 356 16.23 -9.12 -18.12
C GLU A 356 16.17 -9.49 -19.60
N GLU A 357 15.05 -10.04 -20.06
CA GLU A 357 14.87 -10.47 -21.45
C GLU A 357 14.66 -9.32 -22.43
N THR A 358 13.91 -8.29 -22.02
CA THR A 358 13.48 -7.22 -22.93
C THR A 358 14.25 -5.90 -22.74
N GLY A 359 14.87 -5.71 -21.58
CA GLY A 359 15.46 -4.44 -21.18
C GLY A 359 14.42 -3.36 -20.88
N ILE A 360 13.11 -3.69 -20.82
CA ILE A 360 12.03 -2.79 -20.46
C ILE A 360 11.88 -2.83 -18.94
N ARG A 361 11.87 -1.68 -18.31
CA ARG A 361 11.64 -1.57 -16.86
C ARG A 361 10.15 -1.61 -16.55
N VAL A 362 9.76 -2.42 -15.57
CA VAL A 362 8.37 -2.52 -15.09
C VAL A 362 8.19 -1.69 -13.82
N ASN A 363 7.29 -0.72 -13.86
CA ASN A 363 6.79 -0.05 -12.66
C ASN A 363 5.49 -0.75 -12.24
N TYR A 364 5.59 -1.70 -11.31
CA TYR A 364 4.45 -2.48 -10.85
C TYR A 364 3.82 -1.84 -9.62
N GLN A 365 2.51 -1.65 -9.65
CA GLN A 365 1.73 -1.15 -8.53
C GLN A 365 0.48 -2.01 -8.31
N THR A 366 -0.04 -1.96 -7.09
CA THR A 366 -1.24 -2.70 -6.72
C THR A 366 -2.38 -1.75 -6.38
N ALA A 367 -3.59 -2.11 -6.81
CA ALA A 367 -4.81 -1.41 -6.46
C ALA A 367 -5.59 -2.19 -5.38
N GLU A 368 -6.44 -1.47 -4.63
CA GLU A 368 -7.23 -2.05 -3.54
C GLU A 368 -8.50 -2.75 -4.03
N SER A 369 -9.10 -2.21 -5.08
CA SER A 369 -10.34 -2.70 -5.67
C SER A 369 -10.50 -2.12 -7.08
N ASN A 370 -11.40 -2.72 -7.87
CA ASN A 370 -11.77 -2.20 -9.18
C ASN A 370 -12.25 -0.74 -9.11
N GLU A 371 -13.01 -0.37 -8.07
CA GLU A 371 -13.54 0.97 -7.87
C GLU A 371 -12.44 1.97 -7.51
N ALA A 372 -11.47 1.58 -6.70
CA ALA A 372 -10.32 2.41 -6.35
C ALA A 372 -9.43 2.63 -7.59
N LEU A 373 -9.14 1.59 -8.36
CA LEU A 373 -8.41 1.66 -9.62
C LEU A 373 -9.11 2.59 -10.61
N TYR A 374 -10.41 2.38 -10.83
CA TYR A 374 -11.22 3.22 -11.72
C TYR A 374 -11.19 4.69 -11.30
N SER A 375 -11.35 4.96 -9.99
CA SER A 375 -11.34 6.32 -9.46
C SER A 375 -10.00 7.00 -9.68
N LEU A 376 -8.90 6.28 -9.48
CA LEU A 376 -7.53 6.78 -9.67
C LEU A 376 -7.27 7.14 -11.14
N ILE A 377 -7.67 6.27 -12.08
CA ILE A 377 -7.56 6.52 -13.53
C ILE A 377 -8.42 7.73 -13.92
N LYS A 378 -9.67 7.77 -13.44
CA LYS A 378 -10.64 8.84 -13.78
C LYS A 378 -10.20 10.22 -13.27
N MET A 379 -9.49 10.29 -12.16
CA MET A 379 -8.91 11.53 -11.63
C MET A 379 -7.68 11.99 -12.40
N GLY A 380 -7.11 11.15 -13.29
CA GLY A 380 -5.85 11.42 -13.97
C GLY A 380 -4.64 11.42 -13.03
N GLY A 381 -4.76 10.70 -11.91
CA GLY A 381 -3.73 10.62 -10.87
C GLY A 381 -2.64 9.60 -11.15
N ALA A 382 -2.81 8.74 -12.15
CA ALA A 382 -1.85 7.71 -12.51
C ALA A 382 -1.80 7.49 -14.03
N ASP A 383 -0.60 7.29 -14.55
CA ASP A 383 -0.33 7.00 -15.96
C ASP A 383 0.00 5.51 -16.11
N PHE A 384 -0.96 4.64 -15.78
CA PHE A 384 -0.81 3.21 -16.05
C PHE A 384 -0.88 2.94 -17.54
N ASP A 385 -0.09 1.98 -17.99
CA ASP A 385 -0.12 1.46 -19.36
C ASP A 385 -0.99 0.21 -19.41
N VAL A 386 -0.68 -0.79 -18.57
CA VAL A 386 -1.42 -2.04 -18.47
C VAL A 386 -2.12 -2.13 -17.12
N ILE A 387 -3.37 -2.54 -17.13
CA ILE A 387 -4.16 -2.85 -15.92
C ILE A 387 -4.80 -4.23 -16.05
N VAL A 388 -5.13 -4.86 -14.92
CA VAL A 388 -5.73 -6.22 -14.87
C VAL A 388 -7.04 -6.18 -14.05
N PRO A 389 -8.09 -5.55 -14.56
CA PRO A 389 -9.38 -5.49 -13.87
C PRO A 389 -10.23 -6.74 -14.13
N SER A 390 -11.26 -6.90 -13.31
CA SER A 390 -12.25 -7.95 -13.48
C SER A 390 -13.27 -7.62 -14.59
N ASP A 391 -13.98 -8.63 -15.06
CA ASP A 391 -14.94 -8.62 -16.16
C ASP A 391 -15.91 -7.42 -16.19
N TYR A 392 -16.63 -7.17 -15.10
CA TYR A 392 -17.60 -6.05 -15.02
C TYR A 392 -16.94 -4.68 -15.13
N MET A 393 -15.69 -4.56 -14.64
CA MET A 393 -14.94 -3.31 -14.75
C MET A 393 -14.38 -3.13 -16.16
N LEU A 394 -13.93 -4.22 -16.82
CA LEU A 394 -13.57 -4.21 -18.24
C LEU A 394 -14.73 -3.71 -19.11
N ALA A 395 -15.92 -4.28 -18.89
CA ALA A 395 -17.13 -3.85 -19.59
C ALA A 395 -17.39 -2.34 -19.43
N ARG A 396 -17.20 -1.81 -18.22
CA ARG A 396 -17.34 -0.39 -17.91
C ARG A 396 -16.29 0.48 -18.61
N LEU A 397 -15.02 0.07 -18.55
CA LEU A 397 -13.90 0.83 -19.16
C LEU A 397 -14.05 0.87 -20.69
N ILE A 398 -14.46 -0.23 -21.32
CA ILE A 398 -14.76 -0.29 -22.75
C ILE A 398 -15.93 0.66 -23.09
N GLN A 399 -17.02 0.59 -22.33
CA GLN A 399 -18.19 1.44 -22.56
C GLN A 399 -17.88 2.94 -22.42
N GLU A 400 -16.95 3.29 -21.53
CA GLU A 400 -16.53 4.67 -21.31
C GLU A 400 -15.39 5.11 -22.24
N ASP A 401 -15.00 4.26 -23.23
CA ASP A 401 -13.94 4.55 -24.23
C ASP A 401 -12.60 4.88 -23.58
N MET A 402 -12.23 4.12 -22.54
CA MET A 402 -11.02 4.33 -21.74
C MET A 402 -9.86 3.39 -22.12
N LEU A 403 -10.12 2.36 -22.96
CA LEU A 403 -9.13 1.37 -23.37
C LEU A 403 -8.63 1.63 -24.79
N ALA A 404 -7.37 1.26 -25.05
CA ALA A 404 -6.78 1.21 -26.38
C ALA A 404 -7.10 -0.12 -27.06
N GLU A 405 -7.29 -0.10 -28.39
CA GLU A 405 -7.36 -1.34 -29.17
C GLU A 405 -5.96 -1.97 -29.26
N LEU A 406 -5.88 -3.30 -29.03
CA LEU A 406 -4.65 -4.07 -29.07
C LEU A 406 -4.30 -4.51 -30.50
N ASP A 407 -3.01 -4.50 -30.84
CA ASP A 407 -2.52 -5.13 -32.07
C ASP A 407 -2.03 -6.56 -31.75
N TYR A 408 -2.89 -7.54 -32.00
CA TYR A 408 -2.59 -8.94 -31.73
C TYR A 408 -1.44 -9.51 -32.57
N SER A 409 -0.95 -8.79 -33.59
CA SER A 409 0.28 -9.19 -34.27
C SER A 409 1.52 -9.03 -33.38
N HIS A 410 1.46 -8.17 -32.38
CA HIS A 410 2.48 -8.00 -31.34
C HIS A 410 2.26 -8.93 -30.13
N ILE A 411 1.12 -9.61 -30.06
CA ILE A 411 0.76 -10.51 -28.95
C ILE A 411 0.53 -11.93 -29.51
N PRO A 412 1.51 -12.58 -30.13
CA PRO A 412 1.34 -13.92 -30.73
C PRO A 412 0.90 -14.98 -29.72
N ASN A 413 1.23 -14.84 -28.42
CA ASN A 413 0.85 -15.78 -27.39
C ASN A 413 -0.67 -15.76 -27.09
N PHE A 414 -1.44 -14.78 -27.61
CA PHE A 414 -2.90 -14.81 -27.55
C PHE A 414 -3.51 -16.07 -28.20
N GLN A 415 -2.80 -16.70 -29.16
CA GLN A 415 -3.20 -17.97 -29.77
C GLN A 415 -3.27 -19.13 -28.77
N LEU A 416 -2.49 -19.06 -27.67
CA LEU A 416 -2.44 -20.07 -26.61
C LEU A 416 -3.65 -20.01 -25.67
N ILE A 417 -4.36 -18.87 -25.65
CA ILE A 417 -5.57 -18.70 -24.85
C ILE A 417 -6.66 -19.64 -25.41
N ASP A 418 -7.33 -20.35 -24.53
CA ASP A 418 -8.46 -21.23 -24.91
C ASP A 418 -9.64 -20.41 -25.44
N ASP A 419 -10.36 -20.98 -26.42
CA ASP A 419 -11.47 -20.29 -27.06
C ASP A 419 -12.63 -20.00 -26.10
N THR A 420 -12.74 -20.75 -24.99
CA THR A 420 -13.73 -20.54 -23.93
C THR A 420 -13.61 -19.16 -23.30
N TYR A 421 -12.37 -18.61 -23.19
CA TYR A 421 -12.09 -17.31 -22.57
C TYR A 421 -11.98 -16.17 -23.57
N LYS A 422 -12.25 -16.43 -24.87
CA LYS A 422 -12.29 -15.43 -25.93
C LYS A 422 -13.72 -15.00 -26.21
N ASN A 423 -13.87 -13.82 -26.80
CA ASN A 423 -15.18 -13.28 -27.25
C ASN A 423 -16.22 -13.19 -26.10
N LEU A 424 -15.74 -12.91 -24.88
CA LEU A 424 -16.62 -12.76 -23.72
C LEU A 424 -17.53 -11.53 -23.89
N SER A 425 -18.65 -11.50 -23.17
CA SER A 425 -19.71 -10.50 -23.33
C SER A 425 -19.23 -9.05 -23.21
N TYR A 426 -18.16 -8.82 -22.46
CA TYR A 426 -17.58 -7.48 -22.29
C TYR A 426 -16.68 -7.05 -23.46
N ASP A 427 -16.07 -7.99 -24.21
CA ASP A 427 -15.24 -7.73 -25.40
C ASP A 427 -15.50 -8.77 -26.51
N PRO A 428 -16.68 -8.74 -27.16
CA PRO A 428 -17.11 -9.80 -28.07
C PRO A 428 -16.25 -9.96 -29.34
N GLU A 429 -15.44 -8.98 -29.66
CA GLU A 429 -14.53 -8.96 -30.81
C GLU A 429 -13.07 -9.14 -30.41
N ASN A 430 -12.78 -9.34 -29.12
CA ASN A 430 -11.42 -9.36 -28.54
C ASN A 430 -10.55 -8.17 -29.02
N LYS A 431 -11.05 -6.95 -28.91
CA LYS A 431 -10.31 -5.78 -29.35
C LYS A 431 -9.42 -5.18 -28.29
N TYR A 432 -9.77 -5.36 -27.00
CA TYR A 432 -9.23 -4.60 -25.90
C TYR A 432 -8.51 -5.42 -24.86
N THR A 433 -8.75 -6.75 -24.81
CA THR A 433 -8.40 -7.56 -23.63
C THR A 433 -7.68 -8.85 -23.98
N VAL A 434 -6.71 -9.23 -23.14
CA VAL A 434 -6.11 -10.57 -23.13
C VAL A 434 -6.38 -11.20 -21.78
N PRO A 435 -7.11 -12.33 -21.72
CA PRO A 435 -7.37 -13.05 -20.46
C PRO A 435 -6.09 -13.36 -19.71
N TYR A 436 -6.12 -13.14 -18.38
CA TYR A 436 -4.97 -13.27 -17.50
C TYR A 436 -5.07 -14.47 -16.56
N ALA A 437 -6.13 -14.52 -15.79
CA ALA A 437 -6.45 -15.61 -14.87
C ALA A 437 -7.95 -15.73 -14.70
N TRP A 438 -8.43 -16.89 -14.27
CA TRP A 438 -9.83 -17.11 -13.99
C TRP A 438 -10.02 -17.97 -12.74
N GLY A 439 -11.19 -17.89 -12.16
CA GLY A 439 -11.52 -18.62 -10.95
C GLY A 439 -13.01 -18.61 -10.64
N THR A 440 -13.35 -19.20 -9.51
CA THR A 440 -14.73 -19.31 -9.03
C THR A 440 -14.85 -18.76 -7.61
N LEU A 441 -16.02 -18.25 -7.29
CA LEU A 441 -16.44 -17.92 -5.96
C LEU A 441 -17.10 -19.14 -5.32
N GLY A 442 -16.94 -19.33 -4.01
CA GLY A 442 -17.57 -20.46 -3.34
C GLY A 442 -17.60 -20.30 -1.82
N ILE A 443 -17.89 -21.39 -1.14
CA ILE A 443 -17.93 -21.46 0.30
C ILE A 443 -16.70 -22.20 0.81
N ILE A 444 -15.91 -21.54 1.65
CA ILE A 444 -14.84 -22.15 2.44
C ILE A 444 -15.42 -22.51 3.82
N TYR A 445 -15.21 -23.71 4.30
CA TYR A 445 -15.68 -24.09 5.64
C TYR A 445 -14.64 -24.93 6.38
N ASN A 446 -14.62 -24.78 7.70
CA ASN A 446 -13.77 -25.58 8.56
C ASN A 446 -14.50 -26.89 8.92
N THR A 447 -13.98 -28.02 8.46
CA THR A 447 -14.59 -29.37 8.62
C THR A 447 -14.72 -29.81 10.08
N THR A 448 -13.93 -29.22 10.98
CA THR A 448 -13.99 -29.51 12.41
C THR A 448 -15.04 -28.66 13.16
N MET A 449 -15.57 -27.62 12.53
CA MET A 449 -16.53 -26.69 13.13
C MET A 449 -17.96 -26.84 12.57
N VAL A 450 -18.12 -27.50 11.42
CA VAL A 450 -19.42 -27.75 10.78
C VAL A 450 -19.86 -29.21 10.95
N SER A 451 -21.17 -29.46 10.92
CA SER A 451 -21.74 -30.79 11.18
C SER A 451 -21.89 -31.67 9.94
N GLY A 452 -21.03 -31.52 8.95
CA GLY A 452 -21.04 -32.27 7.68
C GLY A 452 -20.71 -31.40 6.49
N PRO A 453 -20.67 -31.96 5.26
CA PRO A 453 -20.32 -31.20 4.07
C PRO A 453 -21.38 -30.11 3.80
N ILE A 454 -20.93 -28.92 3.46
CA ILE A 454 -21.78 -27.83 2.96
C ILE A 454 -21.95 -28.01 1.46
N THR A 455 -23.16 -27.83 0.95
CA THR A 455 -23.48 -28.00 -0.48
C THR A 455 -24.36 -26.87 -1.05
N SER A 456 -24.83 -25.95 -0.21
CA SER A 456 -25.79 -24.90 -0.57
C SER A 456 -25.40 -23.55 0.02
N TRP A 457 -25.80 -22.46 -0.66
CA TRP A 457 -25.63 -21.09 -0.17
C TRP A 457 -26.44 -20.83 1.11
N ASP A 458 -27.47 -21.62 1.44
CA ASP A 458 -28.27 -21.47 2.64
C ASP A 458 -27.42 -21.48 3.93
N ALA A 459 -26.28 -22.18 3.92
CA ALA A 459 -25.35 -22.21 5.03
C ALA A 459 -24.79 -20.82 5.41
N MET A 460 -24.73 -19.89 4.47
CA MET A 460 -24.29 -18.52 4.71
C MET A 460 -25.31 -17.70 5.50
N PHE A 461 -26.56 -18.16 5.56
CA PHE A 461 -27.69 -17.46 6.20
C PHE A 461 -28.24 -18.22 7.42
N ASP A 462 -27.74 -19.43 7.70
CA ASP A 462 -28.26 -20.31 8.74
C ASP A 462 -27.91 -19.81 10.15
N PRO A 463 -28.91 -19.54 11.01
CA PRO A 463 -28.68 -19.13 12.40
C PRO A 463 -27.90 -20.13 13.26
N GLN A 464 -27.77 -21.41 12.85
CA GLN A 464 -26.97 -22.39 13.60
C GLN A 464 -25.49 -21.98 13.65
N TYR A 465 -25.00 -21.22 12.67
CA TYR A 465 -23.62 -20.71 12.60
C TYR A 465 -23.48 -19.26 13.11
N ALA A 466 -24.41 -18.79 13.95
CA ALA A 466 -24.40 -17.40 14.44
C ALA A 466 -23.05 -17.00 15.02
N GLY A 467 -22.51 -15.88 14.55
CA GLY A 467 -21.21 -15.32 14.93
C GLY A 467 -20.00 -16.10 14.39
N GLN A 468 -20.20 -17.02 13.45
CA GLN A 468 -19.13 -17.87 12.89
C GLN A 468 -19.04 -17.80 11.35
N VAL A 469 -19.88 -17.00 10.72
CA VAL A 469 -19.89 -16.82 9.25
C VAL A 469 -19.17 -15.53 8.88
N LEU A 470 -18.29 -15.60 7.89
CA LEU A 470 -17.64 -14.46 7.26
C LEU A 470 -18.28 -14.21 5.90
N MET A 471 -18.88 -13.04 5.75
CA MET A 471 -19.43 -12.60 4.46
C MET A 471 -18.39 -11.73 3.74
N ILE A 472 -18.29 -11.89 2.42
CA ILE A 472 -17.43 -11.03 1.61
C ILE A 472 -17.91 -9.58 1.63
N ASN A 473 -16.98 -8.63 1.78
CA ASN A 473 -17.29 -7.19 1.80
C ASN A 473 -17.30 -6.60 0.38
N ASN A 474 -18.05 -7.25 -0.51
CA ASN A 474 -18.31 -6.83 -1.87
C ASN A 474 -19.80 -6.93 -2.13
N SER A 475 -20.43 -5.84 -2.58
CA SER A 475 -21.89 -5.77 -2.75
C SER A 475 -22.41 -6.73 -3.83
N ARG A 476 -21.65 -6.92 -4.93
CA ARG A 476 -22.04 -7.81 -6.02
C ARG A 476 -21.99 -9.27 -5.55
N ASP A 477 -20.90 -9.67 -4.92
CA ASP A 477 -20.69 -11.04 -4.46
C ASP A 477 -21.65 -11.41 -3.32
N ALA A 478 -21.77 -10.54 -2.31
CA ALA A 478 -22.65 -10.81 -1.17
C ALA A 478 -24.14 -10.91 -1.56
N LEU A 479 -24.59 -10.05 -2.48
CA LEU A 479 -25.97 -10.16 -3.02
C LEU A 479 -26.12 -11.34 -3.97
N ALA A 480 -25.05 -11.73 -4.71
CA ALA A 480 -25.08 -12.90 -5.58
C ALA A 480 -25.34 -14.19 -4.80
N ALA A 481 -24.69 -14.38 -3.62
CA ALA A 481 -24.98 -15.53 -2.78
C ALA A 481 -26.46 -15.59 -2.37
N ALA A 482 -27.05 -14.45 -2.00
CA ALA A 482 -28.46 -14.39 -1.63
C ALA A 482 -29.41 -14.57 -2.84
N LEU A 483 -29.03 -14.09 -4.01
CA LEU A 483 -29.80 -14.31 -5.24
C LEU A 483 -29.80 -15.77 -5.64
N LEU A 484 -28.65 -16.43 -5.63
CA LEU A 484 -28.50 -17.85 -5.93
C LEU A 484 -29.29 -18.74 -4.95
N ASP A 485 -29.21 -18.45 -3.65
CA ASP A 485 -30.01 -19.14 -2.64
C ASP A 485 -31.52 -19.04 -2.88
N LEU A 486 -31.97 -17.91 -3.42
CA LEU A 486 -33.37 -17.69 -3.81
C LEU A 486 -33.70 -18.22 -5.20
N GLY A 487 -32.75 -18.79 -5.94
CA GLY A 487 -32.94 -19.32 -7.29
C GLY A 487 -33.02 -18.25 -8.41
N TYR A 488 -32.42 -17.07 -8.16
CA TYR A 488 -32.33 -15.96 -9.11
C TYR A 488 -30.95 -15.88 -9.77
N SER A 489 -30.90 -15.30 -10.99
CA SER A 489 -29.62 -14.99 -11.64
C SER A 489 -28.86 -13.90 -10.89
N ILE A 490 -27.52 -14.03 -10.83
CA ILE A 490 -26.63 -13.00 -10.27
C ILE A 490 -26.62 -11.71 -11.11
N ASN A 491 -27.17 -11.75 -12.32
CA ASN A 491 -27.27 -10.64 -13.26
C ASN A 491 -28.66 -10.04 -13.34
N THR A 492 -29.56 -10.41 -12.42
CA THR A 492 -30.91 -9.86 -12.41
C THR A 492 -30.92 -8.33 -12.34
N THR A 493 -31.82 -7.71 -13.10
CA THR A 493 -32.12 -6.27 -13.05
C THR A 493 -33.47 -5.99 -12.39
N ASP A 494 -34.16 -7.03 -11.90
CA ASP A 494 -35.46 -6.92 -11.23
C ASP A 494 -35.27 -6.39 -9.79
N GLU A 495 -35.80 -5.19 -9.53
CA GLU A 495 -35.73 -4.54 -8.21
C GLU A 495 -36.36 -5.40 -7.10
N SER A 496 -37.42 -6.18 -7.42
CA SER A 496 -38.07 -7.04 -6.42
C SER A 496 -37.15 -8.18 -5.99
N GLN A 497 -36.47 -8.83 -6.93
CA GLN A 497 -35.52 -9.91 -6.63
C GLN A 497 -34.32 -9.38 -5.83
N LEU A 498 -33.81 -8.19 -6.18
CA LEU A 498 -32.72 -7.55 -5.45
C LEU A 498 -33.13 -7.16 -4.02
N GLU A 499 -34.35 -6.66 -3.81
CA GLU A 499 -34.86 -6.36 -2.45
C GLU A 499 -35.11 -7.65 -1.63
N GLU A 500 -35.50 -8.76 -2.25
CA GLU A 500 -35.65 -10.06 -1.56
C GLU A 500 -34.26 -10.58 -1.12
N ALA A 501 -33.29 -10.57 -2.02
CA ALA A 501 -31.91 -10.95 -1.70
C ALA A 501 -31.30 -10.06 -0.58
N PHE A 502 -31.52 -8.76 -0.66
CA PHE A 502 -31.15 -7.83 0.38
C PHE A 502 -31.84 -8.16 1.72
N ALA A 503 -33.10 -8.48 1.70
CA ALA A 503 -33.86 -8.83 2.91
C ALA A 503 -33.30 -10.07 3.58
N LEU A 504 -32.92 -11.11 2.80
CA LEU A 504 -32.29 -12.32 3.28
C LEU A 504 -30.94 -11.99 3.97
N LEU A 505 -30.07 -11.28 3.26
CA LEU A 505 -28.77 -10.85 3.75
C LEU A 505 -28.89 -9.99 5.03
N LYS A 506 -29.82 -9.04 5.04
CA LYS A 506 -30.08 -8.18 6.21
C LYS A 506 -30.62 -8.94 7.40
N ASN A 507 -31.52 -9.87 7.20
CA ASN A 507 -32.08 -10.71 8.28
C ASN A 507 -30.98 -11.58 8.93
N ALA A 508 -30.10 -12.17 8.14
CA ALA A 508 -28.96 -12.92 8.64
C ALA A 508 -28.01 -12.01 9.44
N LYS A 509 -27.72 -10.82 8.95
CA LYS A 509 -26.93 -9.81 9.69
C LYS A 509 -27.60 -9.41 11.01
N ASP A 510 -28.89 -9.04 10.98
CA ASP A 510 -29.62 -8.58 12.16
C ASP A 510 -29.81 -9.70 13.22
N SER A 511 -29.83 -10.96 12.78
CA SER A 511 -29.85 -12.14 13.68
C SER A 511 -28.47 -12.53 14.18
N GLY A 512 -27.41 -11.84 13.76
CA GLY A 512 -26.07 -12.08 14.25
C GLY A 512 -25.38 -13.33 13.66
N VAL A 513 -25.78 -13.77 12.46
CA VAL A 513 -25.14 -14.89 11.75
C VAL A 513 -23.71 -14.51 11.41
N TYR A 514 -23.51 -13.30 10.87
CA TYR A 514 -22.19 -12.86 10.46
C TYR A 514 -21.31 -12.41 11.62
N GLN A 515 -20.11 -12.96 11.69
CA GLN A 515 -19.05 -12.49 12.56
C GLN A 515 -18.52 -11.14 12.06
N ALA A 516 -18.30 -11.04 10.75
CA ALA A 516 -17.80 -9.83 10.07
C ALA A 516 -18.09 -9.91 8.57
N PHE A 517 -18.06 -8.73 7.94
CA PHE A 517 -17.88 -8.58 6.50
C PHE A 517 -16.39 -8.34 6.26
N VAL A 518 -15.76 -9.16 5.43
CA VAL A 518 -14.30 -9.20 5.26
C VAL A 518 -13.92 -9.22 3.78
N MET A 519 -12.74 -8.73 3.50
CA MET A 519 -11.99 -9.05 2.29
C MET A 519 -10.82 -9.95 2.69
N ASP A 520 -9.61 -9.49 2.58
CA ASP A 520 -8.40 -10.26 2.85
C ASP A 520 -8.20 -10.68 4.32
N GLU A 521 -8.96 -10.10 5.27
CA GLU A 521 -8.98 -10.57 6.65
C GLU A 521 -9.50 -12.00 6.81
N VAL A 522 -10.16 -12.54 5.76
CA VAL A 522 -10.61 -13.94 5.70
C VAL A 522 -9.44 -14.91 5.92
N PHE A 523 -8.26 -14.64 5.37
CA PHE A 523 -7.09 -15.50 5.53
C PHE A 523 -6.76 -15.75 6.99
N GLN A 524 -6.54 -14.69 7.77
CA GLN A 524 -6.19 -14.81 9.19
C GLN A 524 -7.27 -15.51 10.01
N LYS A 525 -8.55 -15.30 9.66
CA LYS A 525 -9.68 -15.86 10.39
C LYS A 525 -9.86 -17.33 10.09
N MET A 526 -9.79 -17.74 8.82
CA MET A 526 -9.97 -19.14 8.41
C MET A 526 -8.72 -19.97 8.73
N GLU A 527 -7.52 -19.50 8.42
CA GLU A 527 -6.26 -20.16 8.79
C GLU A 527 -6.15 -20.37 10.31
N GLY A 528 -6.55 -19.37 11.09
CA GLY A 528 -6.52 -19.43 12.56
C GLY A 528 -7.65 -20.20 13.19
N GLY A 529 -8.59 -20.79 12.42
CA GLY A 529 -9.75 -21.50 12.93
C GLY A 529 -10.72 -20.63 13.74
N ASN A 530 -10.81 -19.33 13.42
CA ASN A 530 -11.65 -18.36 14.15
C ASN A 530 -13.03 -18.13 13.52
N ALA A 531 -13.34 -18.80 12.42
CA ALA A 531 -14.65 -18.82 11.80
C ALA A 531 -14.95 -20.20 11.21
N ALA A 532 -16.23 -20.57 11.15
CA ALA A 532 -16.67 -21.87 10.66
C ALA A 532 -16.88 -21.85 9.13
N ILE A 533 -17.37 -20.74 8.58
CA ILE A 533 -17.77 -20.63 7.18
C ILE A 533 -17.35 -19.26 6.67
N ALA A 534 -16.90 -19.22 5.41
CA ALA A 534 -16.61 -17.98 4.69
C ALA A 534 -17.02 -18.09 3.24
N MET A 535 -17.49 -17.00 2.65
CA MET A 535 -17.64 -16.87 1.20
C MET A 535 -16.37 -16.22 0.66
N TYR A 536 -15.66 -16.92 -0.24
CA TYR A 536 -14.44 -16.36 -0.86
C TYR A 536 -14.03 -17.13 -2.13
N TYR A 537 -12.92 -16.73 -2.76
CA TYR A 537 -12.44 -17.24 -4.03
C TYR A 537 -11.67 -18.56 -3.91
N ALA A 538 -11.76 -19.41 -4.92
CA ALA A 538 -11.16 -20.75 -4.93
C ALA A 538 -9.62 -20.73 -4.83
N GLY A 539 -8.94 -19.83 -5.55
CA GLY A 539 -7.48 -19.72 -5.50
C GLY A 539 -6.98 -19.29 -4.13
N ASP A 540 -7.68 -18.36 -3.50
CA ASP A 540 -7.34 -17.90 -2.15
C ASP A 540 -7.60 -18.99 -1.10
N TYR A 541 -8.63 -19.84 -1.28
CA TYR A 541 -8.82 -21.04 -0.47
C TYR A 541 -7.61 -21.99 -0.55
N LEU A 542 -7.10 -22.24 -1.75
CA LEU A 542 -5.93 -23.13 -1.93
C LEU A 542 -4.69 -22.58 -1.21
N THR A 543 -4.52 -21.27 -1.21
CA THR A 543 -3.48 -20.62 -0.41
C THR A 543 -3.71 -20.79 1.10
N MET A 544 -4.96 -20.70 1.58
CA MET A 544 -5.28 -20.91 3.00
C MET A 544 -5.10 -22.36 3.43
N LEU A 545 -5.37 -23.31 2.52
CA LEU A 545 -5.23 -24.75 2.76
C LEU A 545 -3.81 -25.14 3.16
N GLU A 546 -2.80 -24.47 2.60
CA GLU A 546 -1.39 -24.67 2.99
C GLU A 546 -1.14 -24.46 4.49
N ASN A 547 -1.94 -23.63 5.14
CA ASN A 547 -1.78 -23.25 6.54
C ASN A 547 -2.82 -23.89 7.48
N ASN A 548 -3.94 -24.38 6.95
CA ASN A 548 -4.97 -25.04 7.71
C ASN A 548 -5.63 -26.16 6.87
N GLU A 549 -5.19 -27.39 7.10
CA GLU A 549 -5.70 -28.60 6.42
C GLU A 549 -7.15 -28.96 6.79
N ASP A 550 -7.72 -28.35 7.83
CA ASP A 550 -9.13 -28.56 8.20
C ASP A 550 -10.12 -27.79 7.32
N LEU A 551 -9.62 -26.97 6.39
CA LEU A 551 -10.48 -26.21 5.47
C LEU A 551 -10.92 -27.07 4.29
N ALA A 552 -12.17 -26.84 3.85
CA ALA A 552 -12.71 -27.40 2.61
C ALA A 552 -13.39 -26.30 1.80
N PHE A 553 -13.50 -26.53 0.48
CA PHE A 553 -14.13 -25.59 -0.44
C PHE A 553 -15.24 -26.30 -1.23
N VAL A 554 -16.30 -25.54 -1.51
CA VAL A 554 -17.40 -26.04 -2.36
C VAL A 554 -17.96 -24.93 -3.24
N ILE A 555 -18.23 -25.25 -4.48
CA ILE A 555 -19.14 -24.49 -5.35
C ILE A 555 -20.54 -25.06 -5.11
N PRO A 556 -21.49 -24.30 -4.51
CA PRO A 556 -22.83 -24.77 -4.17
C PRO A 556 -23.62 -25.34 -5.35
N GLU A 557 -24.63 -26.15 -5.04
CA GLU A 557 -25.47 -26.82 -6.08
C GLU A 557 -26.27 -25.80 -6.90
N GLU A 558 -26.60 -24.66 -6.34
CA GLU A 558 -27.32 -23.56 -7.00
C GLU A 558 -26.46 -22.84 -8.03
N GLY A 559 -25.17 -23.16 -8.08
CA GLY A 559 -24.18 -22.48 -8.91
C GLY A 559 -23.44 -21.38 -8.18
N SER A 560 -22.63 -20.62 -8.90
CA SER A 560 -21.83 -19.52 -8.36
C SER A 560 -21.44 -18.52 -9.45
N ASN A 561 -20.66 -17.50 -9.05
CA ASN A 561 -19.92 -16.68 -10.01
C ASN A 561 -18.64 -17.40 -10.44
N TRP A 562 -18.35 -17.43 -11.73
CA TRP A 562 -17.01 -17.60 -12.24
C TRP A 562 -16.59 -16.33 -12.97
N PHE A 563 -15.33 -15.95 -12.90
CA PHE A 563 -14.82 -14.68 -13.42
C PHE A 563 -13.55 -14.87 -14.22
N VAL A 564 -13.30 -13.94 -15.13
CA VAL A 564 -12.08 -13.86 -15.92
C VAL A 564 -11.51 -12.47 -15.78
N ASP A 565 -10.37 -12.36 -15.11
CA ASP A 565 -9.59 -11.12 -15.10
C ASP A 565 -8.77 -11.05 -16.39
N ALA A 566 -8.67 -9.86 -16.98
CA ALA A 566 -7.92 -9.70 -18.21
C ALA A 566 -7.03 -8.46 -18.21
N MET A 567 -5.89 -8.61 -18.88
CA MET A 567 -4.99 -7.51 -19.15
C MET A 567 -5.56 -6.61 -20.23
N CYS A 568 -5.52 -5.32 -20.01
CA CYS A 568 -5.91 -4.32 -21.01
C CYS A 568 -5.00 -3.09 -20.94
N VAL A 569 -4.98 -2.31 -22.02
CA VAL A 569 -4.14 -1.11 -22.14
C VAL A 569 -5.02 0.14 -22.07
N LEU A 570 -4.60 1.13 -21.26
CA LEU A 570 -5.31 2.39 -21.17
C LEU A 570 -5.11 3.23 -22.44
N LYS A 571 -6.17 3.91 -22.90
CA LYS A 571 -6.21 4.66 -24.15
C LYS A 571 -5.14 5.75 -24.26
N ASP A 572 -4.79 6.36 -23.13
CA ASP A 572 -3.84 7.48 -23.09
C ASP A 572 -2.38 7.05 -22.92
N THR A 573 -2.07 5.74 -22.97
CA THR A 573 -0.69 5.22 -22.84
C THR A 573 0.27 5.87 -23.83
N GLN A 574 1.52 6.05 -23.38
CA GLN A 574 2.63 6.47 -24.25
C GLN A 574 3.58 5.32 -24.57
N HIS A 575 3.31 4.12 -24.00
CA HIS A 575 4.19 2.96 -24.03
C HIS A 575 3.47 1.73 -24.62
N MET A 576 2.67 1.95 -25.69
CA MET A 576 1.84 0.89 -26.28
C MET A 576 2.66 -0.35 -26.68
N ALA A 577 3.84 -0.15 -27.29
CA ALA A 577 4.69 -1.26 -27.69
C ALA A 577 5.23 -2.05 -26.50
N GLU A 578 5.62 -1.38 -25.42
CA GLU A 578 6.07 -1.99 -24.18
C GLU A 578 4.92 -2.70 -23.45
N ALA A 579 3.72 -2.14 -23.51
CA ALA A 579 2.51 -2.72 -22.95
C ALA A 579 2.13 -4.02 -23.64
N GLU A 580 2.13 -4.05 -24.98
CA GLU A 580 1.85 -5.25 -25.78
C GLU A 580 2.93 -6.32 -25.59
N GLU A 581 4.21 -5.91 -25.46
CA GLU A 581 5.32 -6.84 -25.19
C GLU A 581 5.19 -7.48 -23.79
N TRP A 582 4.77 -6.70 -22.76
CA TRP A 582 4.44 -7.22 -21.44
C TRP A 582 3.27 -8.20 -21.48
N ILE A 583 2.18 -7.84 -22.13
CA ILE A 583 0.99 -8.71 -22.26
C ILE A 583 1.36 -10.03 -22.96
N ASN A 584 2.17 -9.94 -24.02
CA ASN A 584 2.62 -11.13 -24.73
C ASN A 584 3.51 -12.02 -23.87
N PHE A 585 4.42 -11.45 -23.06
CA PHE A 585 5.26 -12.20 -22.17
C PHE A 585 4.44 -12.93 -21.10
N ILE A 586 3.51 -12.23 -20.44
CA ILE A 586 2.63 -12.82 -19.42
C ILE A 586 1.72 -13.91 -20.02
N ALA A 587 1.24 -13.74 -21.25
CA ALA A 587 0.40 -14.73 -21.92
C ALA A 587 1.18 -16.00 -22.37
N SER A 588 2.51 -16.07 -22.21
CA SER A 588 3.30 -17.24 -22.57
C SER A 588 3.02 -18.43 -21.65
N THR A 589 3.24 -19.66 -22.14
CA THR A 589 3.03 -20.89 -21.35
C THR A 589 3.92 -20.90 -20.11
N SER A 590 5.19 -20.52 -20.23
CA SER A 590 6.14 -20.47 -19.09
C SER A 590 5.72 -19.50 -18.00
N SER A 591 5.32 -18.28 -18.38
CA SER A 591 4.85 -17.28 -17.41
C SER A 591 3.55 -17.71 -16.74
N ASN A 592 2.64 -18.33 -17.47
CA ASN A 592 1.39 -18.84 -16.90
C ASN A 592 1.63 -20.01 -15.93
N LEU A 593 2.57 -20.93 -16.22
CA LEU A 593 2.91 -22.03 -15.31
C LEU A 593 3.45 -21.50 -13.98
N ALA A 594 4.46 -20.61 -14.03
CA ALA A 594 5.00 -20.00 -12.83
C ALA A 594 3.95 -19.23 -12.04
N ASN A 595 3.09 -18.48 -12.75
CA ASN A 595 2.06 -17.69 -12.12
C ASN A 595 0.99 -18.56 -11.46
N MET A 596 0.54 -19.64 -12.10
CA MET A 596 -0.42 -20.60 -11.52
C MET A 596 0.11 -21.20 -10.21
N ASP A 597 1.40 -21.57 -10.17
CA ASP A 597 2.04 -22.12 -8.99
C ASP A 597 2.11 -21.14 -7.83
N TYR A 598 2.25 -19.85 -8.14
CA TYR A 598 2.35 -18.80 -7.14
C TYR A 598 0.97 -18.31 -6.63
N ILE A 599 0.01 -18.04 -7.57
CA ILE A 599 -1.27 -17.42 -7.21
C ILE A 599 -2.43 -18.40 -7.00
N TRP A 600 -2.26 -19.67 -7.34
CA TRP A 600 -3.29 -20.72 -7.27
C TRP A 600 -4.58 -20.42 -8.06
N TYR A 601 -4.50 -19.59 -9.12
CA TYR A 601 -5.61 -19.35 -10.05
C TYR A 601 -5.36 -20.03 -11.38
N ALA A 602 -6.42 -20.52 -11.99
CA ALA A 602 -6.32 -21.19 -13.27
C ALA A 602 -5.93 -20.23 -14.39
N SER A 603 -5.07 -20.70 -15.29
CA SER A 603 -4.68 -19.96 -16.47
C SER A 603 -5.70 -20.14 -17.61
N PRO A 604 -5.98 -19.09 -18.38
CA PRO A 604 -6.70 -19.21 -19.63
C PRO A 604 -5.83 -19.79 -20.77
N ASN A 605 -4.52 -19.93 -20.58
CA ASN A 605 -3.61 -20.57 -21.52
C ASN A 605 -3.77 -22.08 -21.46
N ARG A 606 -4.25 -22.68 -22.59
CA ARG A 606 -4.55 -24.11 -22.67
C ARG A 606 -3.33 -24.99 -22.40
N GLU A 607 -2.19 -24.65 -23.00
CA GLU A 607 -0.98 -25.43 -22.84
C GLU A 607 -0.46 -25.40 -21.40
N ALA A 608 -0.54 -24.24 -20.76
CA ALA A 608 -0.13 -24.11 -19.35
C ALA A 608 -1.04 -24.94 -18.45
N LEU A 609 -2.36 -24.88 -18.65
CA LEU A 609 -3.30 -25.64 -17.84
C LEU A 609 -3.09 -27.16 -17.99
N GLU A 610 -2.85 -27.66 -19.23
CA GLU A 610 -2.57 -29.06 -19.50
C GLU A 610 -1.22 -29.53 -18.90
N GLN A 611 -0.21 -28.68 -18.89
CA GLN A 611 1.13 -29.01 -18.41
C GLN A 611 1.30 -28.82 -16.90
N TYR A 612 0.40 -28.09 -16.25
CA TYR A 612 0.57 -27.67 -14.85
C TYR A 612 0.76 -28.84 -13.87
N PRO A 613 0.05 -29.99 -13.94
CA PRO A 613 0.31 -31.07 -13.00
C PRO A 613 1.75 -31.62 -13.09
N ALA A 614 2.33 -31.69 -14.30
CA ALA A 614 3.71 -32.12 -14.48
C ALA A 614 4.73 -31.06 -14.01
N TYR A 615 4.43 -29.79 -14.28
CA TYR A 615 5.23 -28.66 -13.80
C TYR A 615 5.24 -28.59 -12.28
N TYR A 616 4.08 -28.72 -11.63
CA TYR A 616 3.95 -28.72 -10.18
C TYR A 616 4.81 -29.80 -9.52
N GLN A 617 4.76 -31.04 -10.10
CA GLN A 617 5.59 -32.15 -9.63
C GLN A 617 7.09 -31.89 -9.77
N GLU A 618 7.50 -31.22 -10.85
CA GLU A 618 8.92 -30.89 -11.06
C GLU A 618 9.43 -29.82 -10.07
N VAL A 619 8.60 -28.78 -9.81
CA VAL A 619 9.00 -27.64 -8.98
C VAL A 619 8.87 -27.96 -7.49
N ASN A 620 7.79 -28.63 -7.09
CA ASN A 620 7.46 -28.86 -5.67
C ASN A 620 7.93 -30.24 -5.18
N GLU A 621 8.49 -31.10 -6.07
CA GLU A 621 8.89 -32.48 -5.76
C GLU A 621 7.74 -33.34 -5.19
N GLU A 622 6.49 -32.95 -5.45
CA GLU A 622 5.26 -33.57 -4.96
C GLU A 622 4.21 -33.68 -6.08
N GLU A 623 3.41 -34.73 -6.07
CA GLU A 623 2.33 -34.92 -7.05
C GLU A 623 1.14 -34.02 -6.68
N LEU A 624 0.62 -33.27 -7.66
CA LEU A 624 -0.53 -32.41 -7.45
C LEU A 624 -1.80 -33.26 -7.20
N ASP A 625 -2.48 -32.99 -6.08
CA ASP A 625 -3.73 -33.68 -5.77
C ASP A 625 -4.79 -33.34 -6.83
N PRO A 626 -5.42 -34.34 -7.46
CA PRO A 626 -6.48 -34.11 -8.44
C PRO A 626 -7.68 -33.30 -7.88
N GLU A 627 -7.99 -33.38 -6.60
CA GLU A 627 -9.08 -32.60 -5.99
C GLU A 627 -8.68 -31.12 -5.91
N ILE A 628 -7.44 -30.83 -5.55
CA ILE A 628 -6.89 -29.45 -5.56
C ILE A 628 -6.94 -28.87 -6.98
N PHE A 629 -6.53 -29.66 -7.96
CA PHE A 629 -6.58 -29.19 -9.35
C PHE A 629 -8.01 -28.93 -9.85
N GLN A 630 -9.00 -29.76 -9.43
CA GLN A 630 -10.41 -29.54 -9.79
C GLN A 630 -11.02 -28.33 -9.06
N ILE A 631 -10.50 -27.93 -7.91
CA ILE A 631 -10.94 -26.70 -7.24
C ILE A 631 -10.36 -25.49 -7.97
N MET A 632 -9.09 -25.55 -8.36
CA MET A 632 -8.43 -24.48 -9.11
C MET A 632 -9.05 -24.30 -10.49
N ALA A 633 -9.28 -25.41 -11.22
CA ALA A 633 -9.82 -25.46 -12.56
C ALA A 633 -11.02 -26.41 -12.63
N PRO A 634 -12.22 -25.99 -12.18
CA PRO A 634 -13.41 -26.80 -12.17
C PRO A 634 -13.78 -27.33 -13.57
N PRO A 635 -14.32 -28.57 -13.66
CA PRO A 635 -14.76 -29.14 -14.93
C PRO A 635 -15.97 -28.39 -15.52
N ALA A 636 -16.16 -28.48 -16.83
CA ALA A 636 -17.22 -27.77 -17.54
C ALA A 636 -18.62 -28.02 -16.95
N GLU A 637 -18.91 -29.23 -16.46
CA GLU A 637 -20.18 -29.55 -15.81
C GLU A 637 -20.47 -28.71 -14.58
N THR A 638 -19.42 -28.29 -13.85
CA THR A 638 -19.53 -27.38 -12.72
C THR A 638 -19.73 -25.95 -13.18
N LEU A 639 -19.00 -25.53 -14.21
CA LEU A 639 -19.11 -24.19 -14.77
C LEU A 639 -20.46 -23.94 -15.48
N ASP A 640 -21.09 -24.98 -16.04
CA ASP A 640 -22.41 -24.89 -16.68
C ASP A 640 -23.53 -24.36 -15.76
N ARG A 641 -23.34 -24.48 -14.44
CA ARG A 641 -24.26 -23.92 -13.43
C ARG A 641 -23.81 -22.59 -12.85
N CYS A 642 -22.64 -22.08 -13.25
CA CYS A 642 -22.11 -20.81 -12.81
C CYS A 642 -22.37 -19.71 -13.85
N GLU A 643 -22.46 -18.49 -13.38
CA GLU A 643 -22.66 -17.31 -14.23
C GLU A 643 -21.44 -16.38 -14.15
N ILE A 644 -21.14 -15.70 -15.27
CA ILE A 644 -20.18 -14.58 -15.27
C ILE A 644 -20.93 -13.26 -15.01
N TYR A 645 -20.28 -12.30 -14.36
CA TYR A 645 -20.90 -11.00 -14.15
C TYR A 645 -21.03 -10.21 -15.46
N GLU A 646 -22.24 -9.69 -15.68
CA GLU A 646 -22.51 -8.75 -16.76
C GLU A 646 -22.43 -7.30 -16.28
N ASN A 647 -22.20 -6.38 -17.22
CA ASN A 647 -22.28 -4.96 -16.97
C ASN A 647 -23.74 -4.53 -16.76
N LEU A 648 -24.11 -4.28 -15.52
CA LEU A 648 -25.49 -3.91 -15.19
C LEU A 648 -25.81 -2.46 -15.59
N PRO A 649 -27.08 -2.17 -15.93
CA PRO A 649 -27.54 -0.82 -16.16
C PRO A 649 -27.23 0.12 -14.98
N LYS A 650 -26.94 1.40 -15.26
CA LYS A 650 -26.60 2.40 -14.23
C LYS A 650 -27.62 2.52 -13.09
N GLU A 651 -28.91 2.34 -13.40
CA GLU A 651 -29.96 2.39 -12.37
C GLU A 651 -29.91 1.17 -11.45
N THR A 652 -29.59 0.00 -11.98
CA THR A 652 -29.39 -1.23 -11.19
C THR A 652 -28.14 -1.09 -10.31
N LEU A 653 -27.03 -0.56 -10.82
CA LEU A 653 -25.82 -0.29 -10.02
C LEU A 653 -26.12 0.67 -8.87
N LYS A 654 -26.86 1.73 -9.11
CA LYS A 654 -27.30 2.66 -8.02
C LYS A 654 -28.21 1.96 -7.00
N LEU A 655 -28.97 0.96 -7.42
CA LEU A 655 -29.75 0.15 -6.48
C LEU A 655 -28.85 -0.69 -5.61
N TYR A 656 -27.83 -1.38 -6.16
CA TYR A 656 -26.81 -2.09 -5.38
C TYR A 656 -26.14 -1.18 -4.35
N ASP A 657 -25.70 0.02 -4.74
CA ASP A 657 -25.08 0.99 -3.83
C ASP A 657 -26.02 1.41 -2.70
N ARG A 658 -27.31 1.64 -3.01
CA ARG A 658 -28.35 1.96 -2.01
C ARG A 658 -28.59 0.81 -1.04
N LEU A 659 -28.70 -0.42 -1.55
CA LEU A 659 -28.93 -1.61 -0.73
C LEU A 659 -27.73 -1.85 0.19
N TRP A 660 -26.52 -1.75 -0.35
CA TRP A 660 -25.30 -1.90 0.42
C TRP A 660 -25.17 -0.84 1.53
N THR A 661 -25.43 0.42 1.21
CA THR A 661 -25.48 1.49 2.21
C THR A 661 -26.54 1.24 3.29
N ARG A 662 -27.72 0.72 2.93
CA ARG A 662 -28.78 0.35 3.88
C ARG A 662 -28.39 -0.85 4.77
N LEU A 663 -27.56 -1.75 4.23
CA LEU A 663 -27.02 -2.87 5.02
C LEU A 663 -26.12 -2.35 6.14
N GLY A 664 -25.38 -1.26 5.93
CA GLY A 664 -24.59 -0.58 6.95
C GLY A 664 -23.35 -1.40 7.36
N VAL A 665 -22.61 -1.89 6.41
CA VAL A 665 -21.33 -2.63 6.57
C VAL A 665 -20.16 -1.72 6.31
#